data_dd6a1c3e5812b3ffab7d9a6976a54139
#
_entry.id   dd6a1c3e5812b3ffab7d9a6976a54139
#
_cell.length_a   1.000
_cell.length_b   1.000
_cell.length_c   1.000
_cell.angle_alpha   90.00
_cell.angle_beta   90.00
_cell.angle_gamma   90.00
#
_symmetry.space_group_name_H-M   'P 1'
#
loop_
_entity.id
_entity.type
_entity.pdbx_description
1 polymer ?
#
loop_
_entity_poly.entity_id
_entity_poly.type
_entity_poly.pdbx_seq_one_letter_code
_entity_poly.pdbx_strand_id
1 'polypeptide(L)'
;MRYISIFLGSLVLVIGIYVAGVYMNLYGELEEPGTSINSELPSSLVQSKSLAQKPFGETKQILFGDTHVHTTYSTDAFFWSLPIMNGEGPHPISDACDFARFCSNLDFWVSTDHAEAQTPRKWKSIKEAVRSCNASTDNKEPDLVTFLGFEWTQVGNNAENHYGHKNVMFLDTEESKVPKRPIGAGGIATNGMRNTLPNQAKMLRPAAFLDFENRHRYFNFLSFAEELQGGKYCEEGVNSSLLDDDCYESADTPEDLFRKLNELNFPAIVIPHGNTWGFYSPPGITLDKQIERGFNDDNLQILFEVMSGHGNSEEYRPWRAVNKDQEGNLTCPEPSKDYLPSCWQAGEIIYERCIESNLTEDICLSRAEDARNNYAVMGVAGHLTIPGVEIEDWLDSGQCKDCFIPSFNYRPGGSAQYGLAISNFDGEEVKRFNFGFIASSDNHRARPGTGYKEIDRFVTTEANGPASEYAAEALYPKDEPIPESIDLRAQELLGLRAGFGAFEAEREASFFTTGGLAAVHSQGRDRESIWSGLQRKETYGTSGDRILLWFDLVSGDSVTPMGGSVETSQNPTFQVKAVGAFKQKPGCPDYSSTNITAEEIERICKNECYNPSDERKLISRIEVIKVTPQTYKGEDVNSLITDPWRVFACQPNTQGCEVEFSDNDYYEGSRDAVYYVRAIQEASPAVNAGNLRCTYDENGECTKVNICYGDDRTSKDDDCLVLSEERAWSSPIYLNYYNL
;
A
#
# COMPACT_ATOMS: atom_id res chain seq x y z
N MET A 1 58.94 22.36 -15.83
CA MET A 1 58.65 20.94 -16.06
C MET A 1 58.62 20.14 -14.75
N ARG A 2 59.65 20.16 -13.90
CA ARG A 2 59.68 19.33 -12.66
C ARG A 2 58.53 19.59 -11.69
N TYR A 3 58.08 20.83 -11.47
CA TYR A 3 56.95 21.18 -10.60
C TYR A 3 55.61 20.76 -11.22
N ILE A 4 55.46 20.86 -12.53
CA ILE A 4 54.25 20.40 -13.24
C ILE A 4 54.12 18.87 -13.13
N SER A 5 55.25 18.13 -13.27
CA SER A 5 55.25 16.67 -13.13
C SER A 5 54.97 16.26 -11.68
N ILE A 6 55.44 16.97 -10.68
CA ILE A 6 55.14 16.71 -9.26
C ILE A 6 53.64 16.98 -9.01
N PHE A 7 53.13 18.12 -9.49
CA PHE A 7 51.70 18.45 -9.35
C PHE A 7 50.78 17.41 -10.01
N LEU A 8 51.06 17.04 -11.26
CA LEU A 8 50.32 15.97 -11.95
C LEU A 8 50.39 14.64 -11.24
N GLY A 9 51.56 14.25 -10.76
CA GLY A 9 51.74 13.02 -9.99
C GLY A 9 50.97 13.05 -8.66
N SER A 10 50.96 14.15 -7.94
CA SER A 10 50.18 14.32 -6.72
C SER A 10 48.67 14.31 -7.01
N LEU A 11 48.23 14.91 -8.10
CA LEU A 11 46.81 14.87 -8.53
C LEU A 11 46.35 13.48 -8.84
N VAL A 12 47.15 12.71 -9.62
CA VAL A 12 46.84 11.31 -9.94
C VAL A 12 46.80 10.43 -8.69
N LEU A 13 47.67 10.68 -7.73
CA LEU A 13 47.66 9.96 -6.44
C LEU A 13 46.39 10.27 -5.64
N VAL A 14 46.01 11.53 -5.53
CA VAL A 14 44.79 11.93 -4.81
C VAL A 14 43.55 11.35 -5.47
N ILE A 15 43.46 11.42 -6.79
CA ILE A 15 42.38 10.78 -7.54
C ILE A 15 42.36 9.26 -7.30
N GLY A 16 43.53 8.62 -7.35
CA GLY A 16 43.67 7.16 -7.10
C GLY A 16 43.22 6.77 -5.69
N ILE A 17 43.55 7.56 -4.67
CA ILE A 17 43.11 7.35 -3.29
C ILE A 17 41.59 7.54 -3.18
N TYR A 18 41.05 8.58 -3.81
CA TYR A 18 39.61 8.83 -3.82
C TYR A 18 38.85 7.67 -4.48
N VAL A 19 39.28 7.25 -5.66
CA VAL A 19 38.69 6.11 -6.39
C VAL A 19 38.75 4.84 -5.55
N ALA A 20 39.91 4.53 -4.95
CA ALA A 20 40.03 3.39 -4.05
C ALA A 20 39.08 3.48 -2.86
N GLY A 21 38.94 4.66 -2.26
CA GLY A 21 38.00 4.92 -1.17
C GLY A 21 36.55 4.69 -1.57
N VAL A 22 36.14 5.12 -2.79
CA VAL A 22 34.80 4.84 -3.35
C VAL A 22 34.56 3.34 -3.50
N TYR A 23 35.55 2.61 -4.06
CA TYR A 23 35.41 1.16 -4.24
C TYR A 23 35.39 0.39 -2.93
N MET A 24 36.01 0.90 -1.88
CA MET A 24 36.02 0.34 -0.53
C MET A 24 34.88 0.88 0.36
N ASN A 25 34.00 1.69 -0.18
CA ASN A 25 32.88 2.37 0.53
C ASN A 25 33.33 3.11 1.82
N LEU A 26 34.48 3.79 1.77
CA LEU A 26 35.01 4.52 2.94
C LEU A 26 34.32 5.85 3.24
N TYR A 27 33.43 6.33 2.36
CA TYR A 27 32.78 7.65 2.44
C TYR A 27 31.30 7.56 2.76
N GLY A 28 30.75 6.37 2.91
CA GLY A 28 29.36 6.15 3.26
C GLY A 28 29.15 6.24 4.76
N GLU A 29 28.05 6.85 5.15
CA GLU A 29 27.58 6.91 6.52
C GLU A 29 26.30 6.06 6.66
N LEU A 30 26.04 5.55 7.86
CA LEU A 30 24.80 4.85 8.17
C LEU A 30 23.71 5.86 8.46
N GLU A 31 22.49 5.56 7.99
CA GLU A 31 21.34 6.41 8.24
C GLU A 31 21.01 6.49 9.74
N GLU A 32 20.70 7.71 10.18
CA GLU A 32 20.29 8.02 11.54
C GLU A 32 18.77 8.35 11.58
N PRO A 33 18.09 8.12 12.70
CA PRO A 33 16.63 8.30 12.81
C PRO A 33 16.19 9.78 12.77
N GLY A 34 17.15 10.71 12.79
CA GLY A 34 16.89 12.13 12.97
C GLY A 34 16.44 12.47 14.39
N THR A 35 16.05 13.72 14.57
CA THR A 35 15.51 14.21 15.85
C THR A 35 14.23 14.97 15.56
N SER A 36 13.10 14.45 16.08
CA SER A 36 11.81 15.12 15.95
C SER A 36 11.77 16.42 16.76
N ILE A 37 10.95 17.35 16.27
CA ILE A 37 10.76 18.65 16.92
C ILE A 37 10.05 18.44 18.26
N ASN A 38 10.68 18.86 19.34
CA ASN A 38 10.13 18.75 20.68
C ASN A 38 9.13 19.88 20.98
N SER A 39 7.98 19.81 20.30
CA SER A 39 6.87 20.76 20.45
C SER A 39 5.57 20.05 20.13
N GLU A 40 4.56 20.24 20.98
CA GLU A 40 3.19 19.75 20.74
C GLU A 40 2.33 20.86 20.11
N LEU A 41 1.20 20.46 19.52
CA LEU A 41 0.21 21.40 19.01
C LEU A 41 -0.50 22.12 20.17
N PRO A 42 -0.96 23.36 19.97
CA PRO A 42 -1.68 24.10 21.01
C PRO A 42 -2.92 23.32 21.53
N SER A 43 -3.11 23.20 22.83
CA SER A 43 -4.23 22.49 23.44
C SER A 43 -5.60 23.00 22.96
N SER A 44 -5.72 24.30 22.61
CA SER A 44 -6.94 24.86 22.03
C SER A 44 -7.25 24.27 20.65
N LEU A 45 -6.21 23.97 19.85
CA LEU A 45 -6.36 23.31 18.55
C LEU A 45 -6.83 21.85 18.74
N VAL A 46 -6.19 21.11 19.66
CA VAL A 46 -6.58 19.72 19.98
C VAL A 46 -8.04 19.67 20.44
N GLN A 47 -8.47 20.59 21.31
CA GLN A 47 -9.87 20.68 21.75
C GLN A 47 -10.83 21.01 20.60
N SER A 48 -10.47 21.98 19.74
CA SER A 48 -11.28 22.35 18.56
C SER A 48 -11.43 21.18 17.60
N LYS A 49 -10.36 20.46 17.34
CA LYS A 49 -10.33 19.24 16.54
C LYS A 49 -11.22 18.15 17.14
N SER A 50 -11.11 17.91 18.43
CA SER A 50 -11.94 16.94 19.18
C SER A 50 -13.43 17.25 19.08
N LEU A 51 -13.82 18.52 19.16
CA LEU A 51 -15.21 18.94 18.98
C LEU A 51 -15.71 18.71 17.54
N ALA A 52 -14.88 19.02 16.55
CA ALA A 52 -15.22 18.81 15.14
C ALA A 52 -15.36 17.31 14.79
N GLN A 53 -14.70 16.44 15.54
CA GLN A 53 -14.72 14.99 15.41
C GLN A 53 -15.84 14.29 16.22
N LYS A 54 -16.66 15.06 16.95
CA LYS A 54 -17.85 14.60 17.72
C LYS A 54 -19.11 15.38 17.33
N PRO A 55 -19.50 15.47 16.07
CA PRO A 55 -20.76 16.09 15.70
C PRO A 55 -21.92 15.31 16.31
N PHE A 56 -23.10 15.91 16.36
CA PHE A 56 -24.37 15.30 16.79
C PHE A 56 -24.43 14.85 18.27
N GLY A 57 -23.49 15.28 19.12
CA GLY A 57 -23.45 14.88 20.53
C GLY A 57 -22.98 13.45 20.79
N GLU A 58 -22.27 12.86 19.83
CA GLU A 58 -21.67 11.53 19.95
C GLU A 58 -20.71 11.46 21.17
N THR A 59 -20.63 10.30 21.81
CA THR A 59 -19.76 10.07 22.97
C THR A 59 -18.34 9.77 22.55
N LYS A 60 -18.15 9.04 21.44
CA LYS A 60 -16.86 8.73 20.84
C LYS A 60 -16.49 9.82 19.82
N GLN A 61 -15.20 10.09 19.73
CA GLN A 61 -14.64 10.91 18.65
C GLN A 61 -14.08 10.03 17.56
N ILE A 62 -14.09 10.54 16.32
CA ILE A 62 -13.45 9.89 15.19
C ILE A 62 -12.04 10.43 15.06
N LEU A 63 -11.03 9.58 15.29
CA LEU A 63 -9.63 9.91 15.16
C LEU A 63 -9.09 9.41 13.82
N PHE A 64 -8.32 10.25 13.13
CA PHE A 64 -7.71 9.91 11.85
C PHE A 64 -6.22 9.63 12.00
N GLY A 65 -5.76 8.56 11.41
CA GLY A 65 -4.37 8.16 11.43
C GLY A 65 -3.92 7.47 10.15
N ASP A 66 -2.64 7.14 10.13
CA ASP A 66 -1.99 6.39 9.07
C ASP A 66 -1.27 5.18 9.66
N THR A 67 -1.66 3.99 9.22
CA THR A 67 -1.15 2.72 9.76
C THR A 67 -0.08 2.09 8.88
N HIS A 68 0.36 2.79 7.80
CA HIS A 68 1.29 2.26 6.84
C HIS A 68 2.20 3.36 6.28
N VAL A 69 3.41 3.46 6.82
CA VAL A 69 4.36 4.53 6.50
C VAL A 69 5.79 4.02 6.52
N HIS A 70 6.54 4.34 5.47
CA HIS A 70 7.95 4.00 5.31
C HIS A 70 8.85 5.23 5.40
N THR A 71 10.07 4.99 5.84
CA THR A 71 11.14 5.97 5.95
C THR A 71 12.37 5.47 5.20
N THR A 72 13.48 6.22 5.24
CA THR A 72 14.76 5.72 4.68
C THR A 72 15.30 4.46 5.35
N TYR A 73 14.62 3.90 6.34
CA TYR A 73 14.93 2.59 6.88
C TYR A 73 14.32 1.44 6.07
N SER A 74 13.42 1.74 5.12
CA SER A 74 12.98 0.82 4.07
C SER A 74 13.86 0.93 2.83
N THR A 75 14.15 -0.20 2.21
CA THR A 75 15.11 -0.29 1.10
C THR A 75 14.67 0.51 -0.13
N ASP A 76 13.42 0.39 -0.51
CA ASP A 76 12.79 1.07 -1.63
C ASP A 76 12.60 2.56 -1.37
N ALA A 77 12.12 2.95 -0.19
CA ALA A 77 12.05 4.33 0.23
C ALA A 77 13.43 5.02 0.14
N PHE A 78 14.49 4.35 0.57
CA PHE A 78 15.84 4.89 0.43
C PHE A 78 16.26 4.97 -1.04
N PHE A 79 16.04 3.91 -1.84
CA PHE A 79 16.39 3.90 -3.26
C PHE A 79 15.67 5.01 -4.03
N TRP A 80 14.38 5.19 -3.80
CA TRP A 80 13.58 6.25 -4.44
C TRP A 80 13.96 7.66 -3.97
N SER A 81 14.60 7.79 -2.82
CA SER A 81 15.13 9.06 -2.33
C SER A 81 16.39 9.51 -3.09
N LEU A 82 17.02 8.63 -3.88
CA LEU A 82 18.26 8.92 -4.58
C LEU A 82 18.03 9.85 -5.79
N PRO A 83 18.99 10.75 -6.12
CA PRO A 83 18.86 11.65 -7.26
C PRO A 83 18.70 10.94 -8.60
N ILE A 84 19.23 9.73 -8.76
CA ILE A 84 19.05 8.91 -9.98
C ILE A 84 17.58 8.55 -10.25
N MET A 85 16.74 8.60 -9.20
CA MET A 85 15.29 8.38 -9.24
C MET A 85 14.48 9.68 -9.07
N ASN A 86 15.05 10.83 -9.38
CA ASN A 86 14.47 12.14 -9.08
C ASN A 86 14.14 12.37 -7.58
N GLY A 87 14.75 11.59 -6.69
CA GLY A 87 14.51 11.69 -5.26
C GLY A 87 15.11 12.96 -4.64
N GLU A 88 14.41 13.50 -3.66
CA GLU A 88 14.80 14.75 -2.96
C GLU A 88 15.78 14.52 -1.80
N GLY A 89 16.09 13.28 -1.49
CA GLY A 89 17.01 12.90 -0.42
C GLY A 89 16.31 12.10 0.68
N PRO A 90 17.08 11.69 1.70
CA PRO A 90 16.56 10.83 2.76
C PRO A 90 15.55 11.55 3.66
N HIS A 91 14.52 10.80 4.08
CA HIS A 91 13.52 11.22 5.06
C HIS A 91 13.54 10.24 6.23
N PRO A 92 14.19 10.61 7.35
CA PRO A 92 14.27 9.76 8.54
C PRO A 92 12.93 9.68 9.28
N ILE A 93 12.85 8.81 10.29
CA ILE A 93 11.64 8.62 11.12
C ILE A 93 11.18 9.91 11.80
N SER A 94 12.13 10.79 12.19
CA SER A 94 11.78 12.09 12.75
C SER A 94 10.95 12.95 11.80
N ASP A 95 11.22 12.88 10.49
CA ASP A 95 10.46 13.62 9.48
C ASP A 95 9.00 13.11 9.42
N ALA A 96 8.77 11.79 9.56
CA ALA A 96 7.41 11.24 9.62
C ALA A 96 6.65 11.73 10.85
N CYS A 97 7.30 11.80 12.01
CA CYS A 97 6.72 12.38 13.22
C CYS A 97 6.32 13.84 13.02
N ASP A 98 7.24 14.65 12.51
CA ASP A 98 7.04 16.09 12.31
C ASP A 98 5.99 16.35 11.21
N PHE A 99 5.99 15.55 10.14
CA PHE A 99 4.96 15.61 9.10
C PHE A 99 3.57 15.27 9.65
N ALA A 100 3.46 14.17 10.40
CA ALA A 100 2.20 13.75 11.02
C ALA A 100 1.60 14.85 11.91
N ARG A 101 2.44 15.53 12.67
CA ARG A 101 2.03 16.58 13.61
C ARG A 101 1.75 17.91 12.94
N PHE A 102 2.68 18.42 12.15
CA PHE A 102 2.65 19.79 11.67
C PHE A 102 2.14 19.96 10.24
N CYS A 103 2.28 18.94 9.38
CA CYS A 103 1.80 18.97 7.99
C CYS A 103 0.43 18.35 7.86
N SER A 104 0.30 17.06 8.08
CA SER A 104 -0.97 16.34 7.93
C SER A 104 -1.88 16.45 9.16
N ASN A 105 -1.40 16.87 10.33
CA ASN A 105 -2.19 17.02 11.56
C ASN A 105 -3.02 15.75 11.87
N LEU A 106 -2.36 14.60 11.90
CA LEU A 106 -2.98 13.32 12.27
C LEU A 106 -3.25 13.24 13.77
N ASP A 107 -4.05 12.26 14.18
CA ASP A 107 -4.27 11.90 15.58
C ASP A 107 -3.34 10.76 16.01
N PHE A 108 -2.98 9.88 15.06
CA PHE A 108 -2.02 8.79 15.30
C PHE A 108 -1.35 8.36 13.98
N TRP A 109 -0.21 7.68 14.10
CA TRP A 109 0.42 6.98 12.97
C TRP A 109 1.26 5.80 13.47
N VAL A 110 1.64 4.90 12.57
CA VAL A 110 2.45 3.71 12.85
C VAL A 110 3.70 3.73 11.99
N SER A 111 4.87 3.50 12.59
CA SER A 111 6.11 3.27 11.83
C SER A 111 6.12 1.81 11.36
N THR A 112 6.12 1.59 10.05
CA THR A 112 6.00 0.25 9.43
C THR A 112 7.08 -0.03 8.39
N ASP A 113 8.29 0.48 8.58
CA ASP A 113 9.41 0.13 7.71
C ASP A 113 9.57 -1.39 7.53
N HIS A 114 9.91 -1.84 6.32
CA HIS A 114 10.08 -3.25 5.98
C HIS A 114 11.00 -3.97 6.97
N ALA A 115 10.51 -5.02 7.63
CA ALA A 115 11.28 -5.83 8.57
C ALA A 115 12.53 -6.46 7.92
N GLU A 116 12.45 -6.77 6.63
CA GLU A 116 13.53 -7.32 5.82
C GLU A 116 14.70 -6.34 5.67
N ALA A 117 14.42 -5.05 5.75
CA ALA A 117 15.41 -3.98 5.72
C ALA A 117 15.95 -3.60 7.11
N GLN A 118 15.47 -4.25 8.18
CA GLN A 118 15.90 -3.92 9.53
C GLN A 118 17.14 -4.72 9.95
N THR A 119 17.95 -4.05 10.76
CA THR A 119 19.07 -4.63 11.53
C THR A 119 18.81 -4.34 13.00
N PRO A 120 19.51 -5.02 13.93
CA PRO A 120 19.40 -4.73 15.36
C PRO A 120 19.63 -3.24 15.69
N ARG A 121 20.57 -2.58 14.99
CA ARG A 121 20.83 -1.14 15.13
C ARG A 121 19.63 -0.30 14.69
N LYS A 122 19.11 -0.55 13.48
CA LYS A 122 17.97 0.18 12.94
C LYS A 122 16.73 0.02 13.80
N TRP A 123 16.41 -1.21 14.21
CA TRP A 123 15.26 -1.46 15.07
C TRP A 123 15.34 -0.73 16.42
N LYS A 124 16.54 -0.68 17.00
CA LYS A 124 16.77 0.14 18.20
C LYS A 124 16.52 1.62 17.93
N SER A 125 17.03 2.15 16.83
CA SER A 125 16.82 3.54 16.42
C SER A 125 15.34 3.86 16.17
N ILE A 126 14.58 2.95 15.54
CA ILE A 126 13.13 3.09 15.35
C ILE A 126 12.41 3.22 16.68
N LYS A 127 12.70 2.29 17.63
CA LYS A 127 12.09 2.33 18.97
C LYS A 127 12.39 3.65 19.69
N GLU A 128 13.63 4.14 19.61
CA GLU A 128 14.03 5.40 20.23
C GLU A 128 13.35 6.62 19.57
N ALA A 129 13.24 6.65 18.25
CA ALA A 129 12.57 7.72 17.51
C ALA A 129 11.05 7.76 17.80
N VAL A 130 10.40 6.61 17.82
CA VAL A 130 8.96 6.50 18.18
C VAL A 130 8.72 7.00 19.61
N ARG A 131 9.59 6.65 20.56
CA ARG A 131 9.51 7.15 21.93
C ARG A 131 9.74 8.66 22.03
N SER A 132 10.69 9.19 21.25
CA SER A 132 10.98 10.63 21.19
C SER A 132 9.78 11.39 20.64
N CYS A 133 9.14 10.89 19.59
CA CYS A 133 7.91 11.45 19.03
C CYS A 133 6.78 11.54 20.07
N ASN A 134 6.55 10.46 20.81
CA ASN A 134 5.53 10.43 21.87
C ASN A 134 5.87 11.29 23.09
N ALA A 135 7.15 11.48 23.39
CA ALA A 135 7.58 12.27 24.57
C ALA A 135 7.30 13.77 24.42
N SER A 136 7.01 14.23 23.20
CA SER A 136 6.69 15.64 22.91
C SER A 136 5.24 16.02 23.19
N THR A 137 4.40 15.09 23.69
CA THR A 137 2.95 15.29 23.82
C THR A 137 2.45 15.07 25.24
N ASP A 138 1.29 15.67 25.58
CA ASP A 138 0.58 15.36 26.84
C ASP A 138 0.00 13.93 26.79
N ASN A 139 0.30 13.13 27.80
CA ASN A 139 -0.16 11.74 27.88
C ASN A 139 -1.68 11.57 28.08
N LYS A 140 -2.41 12.62 28.51
CA LYS A 140 -3.86 12.54 28.76
C LYS A 140 -4.70 12.94 27.56
N GLU A 141 -4.29 13.98 26.87
CA GLU A 141 -4.94 14.52 25.67
C GLU A 141 -3.89 14.75 24.60
N PRO A 142 -3.22 13.68 24.11
CA PRO A 142 -2.13 13.83 23.16
C PRO A 142 -2.60 14.48 21.87
N ASP A 143 -1.74 15.34 21.31
CA ASP A 143 -1.95 15.89 19.96
C ASP A 143 -1.72 14.82 18.89
N LEU A 144 -0.77 13.91 19.13
CA LEU A 144 -0.38 12.81 18.26
C LEU A 144 0.04 11.59 19.07
N VAL A 145 -0.34 10.39 18.62
CA VAL A 145 0.13 9.09 19.15
C VAL A 145 0.87 8.35 18.06
N THR A 146 2.12 7.96 18.31
CA THR A 146 2.93 7.15 17.40
C THR A 146 3.02 5.73 17.91
N PHE A 147 2.59 4.76 17.11
CA PHE A 147 2.73 3.33 17.40
C PHE A 147 4.01 2.76 16.78
N LEU A 148 4.55 1.73 17.41
CA LEU A 148 5.66 0.94 16.88
C LEU A 148 5.10 -0.19 16.02
N GLY A 149 5.71 -0.44 14.88
CA GLY A 149 5.36 -1.52 13.98
C GLY A 149 6.48 -1.88 13.02
N PHE A 150 6.18 -2.81 12.14
CA PHE A 150 6.99 -3.16 10.97
C PHE A 150 6.10 -3.78 9.91
N GLU A 151 6.55 -3.75 8.66
CA GLU A 151 5.92 -4.52 7.60
C GLU A 151 6.63 -5.85 7.40
N TRP A 152 5.83 -6.93 7.35
CA TRP A 152 6.24 -8.27 6.93
C TRP A 152 5.96 -8.42 5.43
N THR A 153 7.02 -8.34 4.60
CA THR A 153 6.96 -8.17 3.15
C THR A 153 7.12 -9.50 2.43
N GLN A 154 6.11 -10.35 2.52
CA GLN A 154 6.17 -11.67 1.91
C GLN A 154 5.76 -11.63 0.44
N VAL A 155 6.67 -12.02 -0.45
CA VAL A 155 6.43 -12.18 -1.89
C VAL A 155 6.84 -13.57 -2.34
N GLY A 156 5.88 -14.32 -2.88
CA GLY A 156 6.11 -15.61 -3.53
C GLY A 156 6.29 -15.47 -5.04
N ASN A 157 6.90 -16.47 -5.66
CA ASN A 157 7.12 -16.52 -7.12
C ASN A 157 5.91 -17.06 -7.90
N ASN A 158 4.92 -17.62 -7.22
CA ASN A 158 3.68 -18.10 -7.81
C ASN A 158 2.52 -17.96 -6.81
N ALA A 159 1.30 -18.18 -7.29
CA ALA A 159 0.10 -18.07 -6.47
C ALA A 159 0.05 -19.01 -5.26
N GLU A 160 0.79 -20.13 -5.27
CA GLU A 160 0.79 -21.12 -4.19
C GLU A 160 1.61 -20.70 -2.98
N ASN A 161 2.70 -19.97 -3.20
CA ASN A 161 3.64 -19.57 -2.15
C ASN A 161 3.68 -18.04 -1.89
N HIS A 162 2.77 -17.29 -2.51
CA HIS A 162 2.58 -15.87 -2.24
C HIS A 162 1.47 -15.66 -1.22
N TYR A 163 1.76 -14.96 -0.12
CA TYR A 163 0.81 -14.65 0.96
C TYR A 163 0.53 -13.16 1.10
N GLY A 164 1.26 -12.33 0.38
CA GLY A 164 1.14 -10.86 0.41
C GLY A 164 1.77 -10.23 1.66
N HIS A 165 1.76 -8.92 1.68
CA HIS A 165 2.35 -8.12 2.73
C HIS A 165 1.40 -7.96 3.93
N LYS A 166 1.96 -7.72 5.12
CA LYS A 166 1.20 -7.49 6.34
C LYS A 166 1.92 -6.49 7.23
N ASN A 167 1.23 -5.44 7.62
CA ASN A 167 1.71 -4.58 8.69
C ASN A 167 1.48 -5.24 10.04
N VAL A 168 2.46 -5.15 10.92
CA VAL A 168 2.38 -5.59 12.31
C VAL A 168 2.59 -4.37 13.20
N MET A 169 1.60 -4.02 14.01
CA MET A 169 1.68 -2.92 14.95
C MET A 169 1.53 -3.40 16.39
N PHE A 170 2.16 -2.70 17.33
CA PHE A 170 2.17 -3.03 18.77
C PHE A 170 1.51 -1.94 19.59
N LEU A 171 0.80 -2.35 20.66
CA LEU A 171 0.18 -1.40 21.59
C LEU A 171 1.22 -0.51 22.26
N ASP A 172 2.26 -1.11 22.83
CA ASP A 172 3.24 -0.43 23.68
C ASP A 172 4.46 0.09 22.89
N THR A 173 5.26 0.93 23.54
CA THR A 173 6.56 1.40 23.06
C THR A 173 7.67 1.20 24.09
N GLU A 174 7.35 0.81 25.34
CA GLU A 174 8.32 0.52 26.38
C GLU A 174 9.17 -0.71 26.02
N GLU A 175 10.48 -0.66 26.31
CA GLU A 175 11.44 -1.69 25.91
C GLU A 175 11.07 -3.11 26.40
N SER A 176 10.47 -3.22 27.57
CA SER A 176 10.04 -4.49 28.18
C SER A 176 8.75 -5.05 27.60
N LYS A 177 8.02 -4.28 26.77
CA LYS A 177 6.70 -4.60 26.25
C LYS A 177 6.63 -4.65 24.73
N VAL A 178 7.78 -4.60 24.06
CA VAL A 178 7.90 -4.65 22.59
C VAL A 178 8.96 -5.66 22.16
N PRO A 179 8.90 -6.18 20.92
CA PRO A 179 9.89 -7.13 20.43
C PRO A 179 11.31 -6.57 20.47
N LYS A 180 12.27 -7.40 20.82
CA LYS A 180 13.69 -7.05 20.74
C LYS A 180 14.17 -6.84 19.29
N ARG A 181 13.48 -7.46 18.33
CA ARG A 181 13.74 -7.39 16.88
C ARG A 181 12.43 -7.56 16.11
N PRO A 182 12.32 -7.05 14.87
CA PRO A 182 11.19 -7.34 14.00
C PRO A 182 11.29 -8.75 13.45
N ILE A 183 10.19 -9.26 12.90
CA ILE A 183 10.12 -10.54 12.19
C ILE A 183 9.95 -10.23 10.72
N GLY A 184 10.98 -10.47 9.90
CA GLY A 184 10.89 -10.31 8.46
C GLY A 184 10.24 -11.51 7.77
N ALA A 185 9.86 -11.37 6.50
CA ALA A 185 9.40 -12.47 5.69
C ALA A 185 10.57 -13.30 5.13
N GLY A 186 10.26 -14.50 4.67
CA GLY A 186 11.10 -15.25 3.74
C GLY A 186 10.73 -14.93 2.28
N GLY A 187 11.41 -15.57 1.33
CA GLY A 187 11.04 -15.52 -0.08
C GLY A 187 11.83 -14.51 -0.91
N ILE A 188 11.20 -14.04 -2.01
CA ILE A 188 11.88 -13.27 -3.05
C ILE A 188 12.28 -11.88 -2.56
N ALA A 189 11.38 -11.19 -1.85
CA ALA A 189 11.65 -9.83 -1.37
C ALA A 189 12.84 -9.81 -0.41
N THR A 190 12.86 -10.70 0.58
CA THR A 190 13.98 -10.83 1.53
C THR A 190 15.29 -11.16 0.82
N ASN A 191 15.27 -12.11 -0.11
CA ASN A 191 16.47 -12.44 -0.89
C ASN A 191 16.93 -11.25 -1.73
N GLY A 192 15.99 -10.52 -2.31
CA GLY A 192 16.25 -9.26 -3.04
C GLY A 192 16.95 -8.25 -2.15
N MET A 193 16.34 -7.87 -1.05
CA MET A 193 16.83 -6.81 -0.15
C MET A 193 18.16 -7.16 0.53
N ARG A 194 18.32 -8.39 1.04
CA ARG A 194 19.48 -8.75 1.85
C ARG A 194 20.64 -9.35 1.07
N ASN A 195 20.40 -10.03 -0.04
CA ASN A 195 21.44 -10.74 -0.79
C ASN A 195 21.73 -10.13 -2.16
N THR A 196 20.68 -9.72 -2.89
CA THR A 196 20.83 -9.23 -4.27
C THR A 196 21.14 -7.73 -4.30
N LEU A 197 20.40 -6.91 -3.56
CA LEU A 197 20.56 -5.46 -3.53
C LEU A 197 21.97 -5.00 -3.15
N PRO A 198 22.68 -5.57 -2.14
CA PRO A 198 24.04 -5.15 -1.82
C PRO A 198 25.01 -5.28 -2.99
N ASN A 199 24.80 -6.26 -3.87
CA ASN A 199 25.61 -6.44 -5.07
C ASN A 199 25.20 -5.45 -6.17
N GLN A 200 23.90 -5.19 -6.34
CA GLN A 200 23.38 -4.23 -7.33
C GLN A 200 23.67 -2.79 -6.93
N ALA A 201 23.62 -2.44 -5.64
CA ALA A 201 23.99 -1.13 -5.14
C ALA A 201 25.39 -0.69 -5.58
N LYS A 202 26.33 -1.66 -5.74
CA LYS A 202 27.66 -1.38 -6.27
C LYS A 202 27.66 -0.83 -7.70
N MET A 203 26.59 -1.08 -8.47
CA MET A 203 26.41 -0.50 -9.81
C MET A 203 26.11 1.01 -9.77
N LEU A 204 25.72 1.54 -8.61
CA LEU A 204 25.51 2.99 -8.41
C LEU A 204 26.84 3.77 -8.20
N ARG A 205 27.98 3.09 -8.05
CA ARG A 205 29.29 3.76 -7.90
C ARG A 205 29.62 4.74 -9.03
N PRO A 206 29.35 4.45 -10.33
CA PRO A 206 29.51 5.43 -11.39
C PRO A 206 28.64 6.68 -11.20
N ALA A 207 27.41 6.54 -10.69
CA ALA A 207 26.54 7.67 -10.43
C ALA A 207 27.16 8.66 -9.45
N ALA A 208 27.89 8.18 -8.42
CA ALA A 208 28.62 9.03 -7.47
C ALA A 208 29.75 9.85 -8.10
N PHE A 209 30.25 9.48 -9.28
CA PHE A 209 31.21 10.28 -10.04
C PHE A 209 30.53 11.24 -11.03
N LEU A 210 29.41 10.81 -11.63
CA LEU A 210 28.65 11.60 -12.61
C LEU A 210 27.84 12.71 -11.90
N ASP A 211 27.27 12.40 -10.75
CA ASP A 211 26.53 13.33 -9.88
C ASP A 211 27.37 13.63 -8.62
N PHE A 212 28.47 14.36 -8.81
CA PHE A 212 29.45 14.59 -7.76
C PHE A 212 28.91 15.40 -6.58
N GLU A 213 27.92 16.25 -6.80
CA GLU A 213 27.29 17.06 -5.76
C GLU A 213 26.55 16.18 -4.75
N ASN A 214 25.81 15.19 -5.24
CA ASN A 214 25.00 14.30 -4.44
C ASN A 214 25.69 12.96 -4.08
N ARG A 215 27.00 12.82 -4.37
CA ARG A 215 27.75 11.55 -4.21
C ARG A 215 27.61 10.90 -2.84
N HIS A 216 27.46 11.69 -1.77
CA HIS A 216 27.27 11.20 -0.40
C HIS A 216 26.02 10.33 -0.26
N ARG A 217 24.91 10.66 -0.98
CA ARG A 217 23.66 9.90 -0.94
C ARG A 217 23.85 8.50 -1.49
N TYR A 218 24.62 8.37 -2.59
CA TYR A 218 24.94 7.05 -3.15
C TYR A 218 25.87 6.26 -2.24
N PHE A 219 26.82 6.89 -1.58
CA PHE A 219 27.69 6.23 -0.61
C PHE A 219 26.93 5.74 0.62
N ASN A 220 25.99 6.54 1.12
CA ASN A 220 25.15 6.16 2.25
C ASN A 220 24.25 4.98 1.89
N PHE A 221 23.66 4.96 0.68
CA PHE A 221 22.90 3.81 0.22
C PHE A 221 23.74 2.54 0.10
N LEU A 222 25.01 2.66 -0.33
CA LEU A 222 25.94 1.53 -0.32
C LEU A 222 26.20 1.02 1.10
N SER A 223 26.41 1.91 2.09
CA SER A 223 26.59 1.54 3.50
C SER A 223 25.35 0.86 4.07
N PHE A 224 24.15 1.37 3.74
CA PHE A 224 22.88 0.75 4.08
C PHE A 224 22.78 -0.69 3.55
N ALA A 225 23.11 -0.91 2.27
CA ALA A 225 23.06 -2.22 1.64
C ALA A 225 24.11 -3.20 2.25
N GLU A 226 25.31 -2.72 2.56
CA GLU A 226 26.36 -3.53 3.22
C GLU A 226 25.98 -3.90 4.66
N GLU A 227 25.31 -3.01 5.40
CA GLU A 227 24.77 -3.29 6.74
C GLU A 227 23.76 -4.45 6.69
N LEU A 228 22.87 -4.47 5.70
CA LEU A 228 21.89 -5.55 5.54
C LEU A 228 22.56 -6.90 5.28
N GLN A 229 23.59 -6.92 4.44
CA GLN A 229 24.30 -8.16 4.07
C GLN A 229 25.08 -8.73 5.25
N GLY A 230 25.57 -7.90 6.18
CA GLY A 230 26.37 -8.31 7.33
C GLY A 230 25.58 -8.95 8.47
N GLY A 231 24.25 -8.96 8.42
CA GLY A 231 23.38 -9.42 9.51
C GLY A 231 23.44 -10.95 9.72
N LYS A 232 23.58 -11.38 10.99
CA LYS A 232 23.49 -12.79 11.41
C LYS A 232 22.02 -13.21 11.44
N TYR A 233 21.69 -14.38 10.90
CA TYR A 233 20.36 -14.98 11.06
C TYR A 233 20.20 -15.61 12.43
N CYS A 234 18.99 -15.54 12.99
CA CYS A 234 18.64 -16.18 14.25
C CYS A 234 18.66 -17.72 14.10
N GLU A 235 18.82 -18.42 15.20
CA GLU A 235 18.80 -19.88 15.24
C GLU A 235 17.38 -20.39 14.95
N GLU A 236 17.27 -21.27 13.96
CA GLU A 236 15.98 -21.86 13.57
C GLU A 236 15.43 -22.80 14.65
N GLY A 237 14.10 -22.81 14.79
CA GLY A 237 13.40 -23.68 15.73
C GLY A 237 13.47 -23.26 17.20
N VAL A 238 14.15 -22.16 17.51
CA VAL A 238 14.17 -21.58 18.85
C VAL A 238 12.96 -20.66 19.02
N ASN A 239 12.32 -20.70 20.18
CA ASN A 239 11.20 -19.82 20.54
C ASN A 239 11.64 -18.34 20.45
N SER A 240 10.85 -17.49 19.79
CA SER A 240 11.18 -16.10 19.50
C SER A 240 11.50 -15.27 20.77
N SER A 241 10.88 -15.58 21.91
CA SER A 241 11.13 -14.89 23.17
C SER A 241 12.51 -15.19 23.77
N LEU A 242 13.14 -16.30 23.37
CA LEU A 242 14.44 -16.78 23.88
C LEU A 242 15.61 -16.39 22.96
N LEU A 243 15.35 -15.93 21.76
CA LEU A 243 16.40 -15.54 20.81
C LEU A 243 17.12 -14.26 21.25
N ASP A 244 18.37 -14.14 20.85
CA ASP A 244 19.19 -12.94 21.06
C ASP A 244 18.64 -11.74 20.28
N ASP A 245 18.99 -10.54 20.68
CA ASP A 245 18.56 -9.29 20.00
C ASP A 245 19.48 -8.89 18.83
N ASP A 246 20.58 -9.58 18.61
CA ASP A 246 21.61 -9.29 17.61
C ASP A 246 21.47 -10.12 16.31
N CYS A 247 20.33 -10.73 16.05
CA CYS A 247 20.09 -11.55 14.86
C CYS A 247 18.85 -11.09 14.07
N TYR A 248 18.80 -11.47 12.79
CA TYR A 248 17.64 -11.31 11.92
C TYR A 248 16.71 -12.52 12.05
N GLU A 249 15.47 -12.27 12.46
CA GLU A 249 14.43 -13.30 12.58
C GLU A 249 13.50 -13.24 11.37
N SER A 250 13.16 -14.41 10.79
CA SER A 250 12.24 -14.51 9.66
C SER A 250 11.12 -15.51 9.89
N ALA A 251 10.01 -15.27 9.21
CA ALA A 251 8.86 -16.17 9.10
C ALA A 251 8.51 -16.31 7.62
N ASP A 252 8.48 -17.53 7.09
CA ASP A 252 8.29 -17.78 5.66
C ASP A 252 6.80 -17.78 5.27
N THR A 253 5.93 -18.06 6.25
CA THR A 253 4.49 -18.17 6.09
C THR A 253 3.74 -17.35 7.13
N PRO A 254 2.45 -17.02 6.90
CA PRO A 254 1.62 -16.39 7.94
C PRO A 254 1.52 -17.24 9.21
N GLU A 255 1.48 -18.58 9.09
CA GLU A 255 1.48 -19.48 10.27
C GLU A 255 2.71 -19.26 11.14
N ASP A 256 3.89 -19.17 10.52
CA ASP A 256 5.14 -18.89 11.24
C ASP A 256 5.14 -17.50 11.87
N LEU A 257 4.64 -16.49 11.15
CA LEU A 257 4.52 -15.12 11.67
C LEU A 257 3.62 -15.09 12.92
N PHE A 258 2.42 -15.66 12.85
CA PHE A 258 1.47 -15.68 13.97
C PHE A 258 2.00 -16.50 15.15
N ARG A 259 2.61 -17.65 14.88
CA ARG A 259 3.25 -18.46 15.92
C ARG A 259 4.31 -17.65 16.67
N LYS A 260 5.20 -16.97 15.96
CA LYS A 260 6.27 -16.14 16.55
C LYS A 260 5.72 -14.94 17.32
N LEU A 261 4.70 -14.25 16.80
CA LEU A 261 4.02 -13.17 17.54
C LEU A 261 3.36 -13.67 18.82
N ASN A 262 2.73 -14.86 18.78
CA ASN A 262 2.16 -15.50 19.96
C ASN A 262 3.25 -15.95 20.97
N GLU A 263 4.41 -16.40 20.51
CA GLU A 263 5.56 -16.73 21.35
C GLU A 263 6.14 -15.49 22.06
N LEU A 264 6.12 -14.32 21.40
CA LEU A 264 6.52 -13.05 22.01
C LEU A 264 5.49 -12.53 23.01
N ASN A 265 4.21 -12.85 22.82
CA ASN A 265 3.09 -12.54 23.70
C ASN A 265 2.94 -11.03 24.03
N PHE A 266 3.20 -10.17 23.06
CA PHE A 266 2.89 -8.74 23.14
C PHE A 266 1.59 -8.44 22.40
N PRO A 267 0.75 -7.48 22.89
CA PRO A 267 -0.43 -7.05 22.15
C PRO A 267 -0.04 -6.53 20.78
N ALA A 268 -0.52 -7.21 19.73
CA ALA A 268 -0.23 -6.89 18.35
C ALA A 268 -1.51 -6.93 17.50
N ILE A 269 -1.50 -6.19 16.39
CA ILE A 269 -2.50 -6.25 15.31
C ILE A 269 -1.73 -6.48 14.01
N VAL A 270 -2.24 -7.40 13.19
CA VAL A 270 -1.70 -7.74 11.87
C VAL A 270 -2.70 -7.29 10.80
N ILE A 271 -2.23 -6.56 9.79
CA ILE A 271 -3.06 -5.89 8.79
C ILE A 271 -2.56 -6.29 7.39
N PRO A 272 -3.23 -7.20 6.67
CA PRO A 272 -2.92 -7.48 5.28
C PRO A 272 -3.27 -6.28 4.40
N HIS A 273 -2.41 -6.01 3.42
CA HIS A 273 -2.55 -4.90 2.48
C HIS A 273 -2.02 -5.26 1.09
N GLY A 274 -2.30 -4.41 0.09
CA GLY A 274 -1.81 -4.57 -1.28
C GLY A 274 -2.25 -5.88 -1.97
N ASN A 275 -3.24 -6.59 -1.44
CA ASN A 275 -3.59 -7.95 -1.88
C ASN A 275 -4.13 -8.03 -3.31
N THR A 276 -4.61 -6.92 -3.88
CA THR A 276 -5.06 -6.84 -5.27
C THR A 276 -4.00 -6.29 -6.21
N TRP A 277 -2.89 -5.82 -5.68
CA TRP A 277 -1.85 -5.13 -6.43
C TRP A 277 -0.98 -6.12 -7.22
N GLY A 278 -1.18 -6.14 -8.54
CA GLY A 278 -0.51 -7.08 -9.44
C GLY A 278 0.93 -6.74 -9.79
N PHE A 279 1.51 -5.68 -9.21
CA PHE A 279 2.92 -5.35 -9.36
C PHE A 279 3.81 -6.49 -8.87
N TYR A 280 3.58 -6.97 -7.66
CA TYR A 280 4.32 -8.09 -7.07
C TYR A 280 3.46 -9.36 -6.84
N SER A 281 2.12 -9.24 -6.90
CA SER A 281 1.24 -10.39 -6.68
C SER A 281 1.13 -11.24 -7.95
N PRO A 282 1.51 -12.51 -7.93
CA PRO A 282 1.42 -13.40 -9.08
C PRO A 282 -0.02 -13.52 -9.60
N PRO A 283 -0.21 -13.65 -10.92
CA PRO A 283 -1.52 -13.94 -11.48
C PRO A 283 -2.14 -15.22 -10.86
N GLY A 284 -3.45 -15.20 -10.65
CA GLY A 284 -4.19 -16.33 -10.09
C GLY A 284 -4.18 -16.42 -8.57
N ILE A 285 -3.63 -15.44 -7.85
CA ILE A 285 -3.73 -15.39 -6.38
C ILE A 285 -5.19 -15.26 -5.93
N THR A 286 -5.48 -15.88 -4.80
CA THR A 286 -6.73 -15.71 -4.06
C THR A 286 -6.47 -15.75 -2.56
N LEU A 287 -7.42 -15.23 -1.77
CA LEU A 287 -7.35 -15.26 -0.30
C LEU A 287 -7.72 -16.63 0.31
N ASP A 288 -8.18 -17.61 -0.49
CA ASP A 288 -8.65 -18.91 0.01
C ASP A 288 -7.66 -19.57 0.97
N LYS A 289 -6.38 -19.67 0.58
CA LYS A 289 -5.38 -20.31 1.42
C LYS A 289 -5.05 -19.53 2.70
N GLN A 290 -5.39 -18.22 2.77
CA GLN A 290 -5.16 -17.45 3.98
C GLN A 290 -6.19 -17.71 5.08
N ILE A 291 -7.34 -18.31 4.75
CA ILE A 291 -8.28 -18.82 5.76
C ILE A 291 -8.06 -20.29 6.11
N GLU A 292 -7.07 -20.96 5.51
CA GLU A 292 -6.63 -22.28 5.92
C GLU A 292 -6.14 -22.24 7.38
N ARG A 293 -6.16 -23.41 8.01
CA ARG A 293 -5.76 -23.51 9.41
C ARG A 293 -4.29 -23.10 9.60
N GLY A 294 -4.06 -22.09 10.44
CA GLY A 294 -2.74 -21.55 10.74
C GLY A 294 -2.33 -20.34 9.88
N PHE A 295 -2.99 -20.08 8.74
CA PHE A 295 -2.69 -18.91 7.90
C PHE A 295 -3.51 -17.66 8.21
N ASN A 296 -4.47 -17.75 9.14
CA ASN A 296 -5.19 -16.63 9.73
C ASN A 296 -5.28 -16.84 11.25
N ASP A 297 -4.98 -15.81 12.02
CA ASP A 297 -5.19 -15.75 13.46
C ASP A 297 -6.24 -14.68 13.75
N ASP A 298 -7.42 -15.11 14.18
CA ASP A 298 -8.59 -14.25 14.40
C ASP A 298 -8.41 -13.24 15.56
N ASN A 299 -7.37 -13.38 16.38
CA ASN A 299 -7.02 -12.44 17.44
C ASN A 299 -5.99 -11.39 17.00
N LEU A 300 -5.18 -11.69 16.00
CA LEU A 300 -4.12 -10.84 15.48
C LEU A 300 -4.53 -10.15 14.18
N GLN A 301 -5.05 -10.90 13.19
CA GLN A 301 -5.44 -10.36 11.87
C GLN A 301 -6.90 -9.89 11.87
N ILE A 302 -7.16 -8.83 12.61
CA ILE A 302 -8.51 -8.30 12.86
C ILE A 302 -8.89 -7.13 11.95
N LEU A 303 -7.96 -6.58 11.18
CA LEU A 303 -8.15 -5.46 10.26
C LEU A 303 -7.68 -5.82 8.85
N PHE A 304 -8.21 -5.13 7.84
CA PHE A 304 -7.84 -5.26 6.44
C PHE A 304 -7.73 -3.86 5.82
N GLU A 305 -6.64 -3.59 5.11
CA GLU A 305 -6.45 -2.32 4.41
C GLU A 305 -7.12 -2.37 3.05
N VAL A 306 -8.18 -1.58 2.87
CA VAL A 306 -8.96 -1.55 1.62
C VAL A 306 -8.46 -0.52 0.62
N MET A 307 -7.65 0.44 1.04
CA MET A 307 -7.10 1.50 0.17
C MET A 307 -5.75 1.97 0.69
N SER A 308 -4.80 2.17 -0.21
CA SER A 308 -3.52 2.82 0.09
C SER A 308 -3.04 3.68 -1.10
N GLY A 309 -1.80 4.15 -1.06
CA GLY A 309 -1.13 4.80 -2.19
C GLY A 309 -1.06 3.92 -3.45
N HIS A 310 -1.16 2.61 -3.30
CA HIS A 310 -1.18 1.62 -4.38
C HIS A 310 -2.57 1.32 -4.94
N GLY A 311 -3.60 2.01 -4.49
CA GLY A 311 -4.97 1.90 -4.98
C GLY A 311 -5.91 1.06 -4.11
N ASN A 312 -7.13 0.90 -4.60
CA ASN A 312 -8.23 0.23 -3.92
C ASN A 312 -8.10 -1.30 -3.98
N SER A 313 -8.34 -1.96 -2.85
CA SER A 313 -8.35 -3.43 -2.69
C SER A 313 -9.71 -3.95 -2.20
N GLU A 314 -10.78 -3.16 -2.29
CA GLU A 314 -12.11 -3.53 -1.80
C GLU A 314 -12.85 -4.45 -2.76
N GLU A 315 -12.93 -4.08 -4.05
CA GLU A 315 -13.93 -4.54 -5.00
C GLU A 315 -13.59 -5.89 -5.64
N TYR A 316 -14.54 -6.82 -5.67
CA TYR A 316 -14.44 -8.08 -6.40
C TYR A 316 -14.96 -7.94 -7.83
N ARG A 317 -14.31 -8.67 -8.76
CA ARG A 317 -14.78 -8.86 -10.14
C ARG A 317 -14.66 -10.32 -10.54
N PRO A 318 -15.61 -10.86 -11.34
CA PRO A 318 -15.68 -12.28 -11.66
C PRO A 318 -14.70 -12.75 -12.75
N TRP A 319 -13.58 -12.08 -12.92
CA TRP A 319 -12.53 -12.41 -13.89
C TRP A 319 -11.20 -12.73 -13.20
N ARG A 320 -10.30 -13.36 -13.94
CA ARG A 320 -8.94 -13.70 -13.48
C ARG A 320 -7.91 -13.26 -14.50
N ALA A 321 -6.72 -12.91 -14.04
CA ALA A 321 -5.60 -12.57 -14.91
C ALA A 321 -5.10 -13.77 -15.72
N VAL A 322 -5.20 -14.97 -15.15
CA VAL A 322 -4.92 -16.26 -15.80
C VAL A 322 -5.93 -17.29 -15.32
N ASN A 323 -6.23 -18.27 -16.16
CA ASN A 323 -6.94 -19.50 -15.77
C ASN A 323 -5.92 -20.54 -15.31
N LYS A 324 -6.32 -21.38 -14.36
CA LYS A 324 -5.53 -22.51 -13.88
C LYS A 324 -6.34 -23.79 -14.05
N ASP A 325 -5.78 -24.76 -14.74
CA ASP A 325 -6.42 -26.08 -14.90
C ASP A 325 -6.21 -26.97 -13.67
N GLN A 326 -6.77 -28.18 -13.69
CA GLN A 326 -6.66 -29.14 -12.59
C GLN A 326 -5.24 -29.66 -12.40
N GLU A 327 -4.43 -29.66 -13.44
CA GLU A 327 -3.03 -30.06 -13.45
C GLU A 327 -2.11 -28.94 -12.97
N GLY A 328 -2.64 -27.71 -12.82
CA GLY A 328 -1.90 -26.54 -12.37
C GLY A 328 -1.29 -25.70 -13.50
N ASN A 329 -1.56 -26.02 -14.78
CA ASN A 329 -1.09 -25.22 -15.90
C ASN A 329 -1.85 -23.91 -15.99
N LEU A 330 -1.12 -22.84 -16.31
CA LEU A 330 -1.67 -21.50 -16.49
C LEU A 330 -2.00 -21.28 -17.97
N THR A 331 -3.18 -20.76 -18.25
CA THR A 331 -3.63 -20.40 -19.60
C THR A 331 -4.18 -18.99 -19.60
N CYS A 332 -4.06 -18.30 -20.75
CA CYS A 332 -4.59 -16.96 -20.91
C CYS A 332 -6.11 -16.99 -21.10
N PRO A 333 -6.90 -16.28 -20.30
CA PRO A 333 -8.33 -16.12 -20.55
C PRO A 333 -8.58 -15.28 -21.81
N GLU A 334 -9.71 -15.55 -22.50
CA GLU A 334 -10.18 -14.68 -23.57
C GLU A 334 -10.64 -13.32 -23.00
N PRO A 335 -10.48 -12.22 -23.74
CA PRO A 335 -10.96 -10.90 -23.33
C PRO A 335 -12.49 -10.88 -23.20
N SER A 336 -12.98 -10.09 -22.27
CA SER A 336 -14.39 -9.78 -22.14
C SER A 336 -14.62 -8.27 -22.32
N LYS A 337 -15.88 -7.84 -22.36
CA LYS A 337 -16.22 -6.42 -22.42
C LYS A 337 -15.59 -5.61 -21.25
N ASP A 338 -15.50 -6.24 -20.08
CA ASP A 338 -15.11 -5.57 -18.84
C ASP A 338 -13.64 -5.80 -18.47
N TYR A 339 -12.94 -6.68 -19.21
CA TYR A 339 -11.56 -7.03 -18.88
C TYR A 339 -10.75 -7.50 -20.10
N LEU A 340 -9.61 -6.88 -20.31
CA LEU A 340 -8.58 -7.27 -21.29
C LEU A 340 -7.40 -7.90 -20.53
N PRO A 341 -7.18 -9.24 -20.62
CA PRO A 341 -6.02 -9.86 -19.99
C PRO A 341 -4.69 -9.38 -20.58
N SER A 342 -3.68 -9.11 -19.76
CA SER A 342 -2.36 -8.69 -20.27
C SER A 342 -1.67 -9.77 -21.10
N CYS A 343 -1.89 -11.06 -20.81
CA CYS A 343 -1.41 -12.16 -21.65
C CYS A 343 -2.08 -12.15 -23.04
N TRP A 344 -3.35 -11.75 -23.12
CA TRP A 344 -4.02 -11.62 -24.42
C TRP A 344 -3.40 -10.49 -25.24
N GLN A 345 -3.21 -9.32 -24.62
CA GLN A 345 -2.57 -8.18 -25.27
C GLN A 345 -1.14 -8.50 -25.74
N ALA A 346 -0.38 -9.31 -24.99
CA ALA A 346 0.91 -9.82 -25.44
C ALA A 346 0.81 -10.56 -26.78
N GLY A 347 -0.23 -11.37 -26.98
CA GLY A 347 -0.51 -12.04 -28.23
C GLY A 347 -0.85 -11.08 -29.37
N GLU A 348 -1.66 -10.06 -29.11
CA GLU A 348 -2.04 -9.05 -30.11
C GLU A 348 -0.82 -8.25 -30.58
N ILE A 349 0.04 -7.80 -29.68
CA ILE A 349 1.29 -7.10 -30.00
C ILE A 349 2.18 -7.93 -30.94
N ILE A 350 2.35 -9.22 -30.61
CA ILE A 350 3.18 -10.11 -31.46
C ILE A 350 2.50 -10.40 -32.80
N TYR A 351 1.18 -10.57 -32.81
CA TYR A 351 0.42 -10.76 -34.06
C TYR A 351 0.60 -9.60 -35.01
N GLU A 352 0.41 -8.36 -34.55
CA GLU A 352 0.56 -7.15 -35.38
C GLU A 352 1.98 -7.04 -35.95
N ARG A 353 3.01 -7.16 -35.07
CA ARG A 353 4.42 -7.14 -35.50
C ARG A 353 4.77 -8.23 -36.52
N CYS A 354 4.15 -9.41 -36.37
CA CYS A 354 4.34 -10.54 -37.26
C CYS A 354 3.73 -10.26 -38.66
N ILE A 355 2.51 -9.70 -38.73
CA ILE A 355 1.86 -9.30 -39.97
C ILE A 355 2.66 -8.20 -40.66
N GLU A 356 3.12 -7.18 -39.94
CA GLU A 356 3.98 -6.11 -40.46
C GLU A 356 5.31 -6.63 -41.04
N SER A 357 5.80 -7.75 -40.49
CA SER A 357 6.98 -8.45 -41.01
C SER A 357 6.71 -9.29 -42.25
N ASN A 358 5.51 -9.22 -42.84
CA ASN A 358 5.06 -9.93 -44.03
C ASN A 358 5.12 -11.48 -43.88
N LEU A 359 4.91 -11.99 -42.70
CA LEU A 359 4.73 -13.44 -42.46
C LEU A 359 3.28 -13.86 -42.74
N THR A 360 3.05 -15.16 -42.91
CA THR A 360 1.69 -15.63 -43.18
C THR A 360 0.83 -15.59 -41.90
N GLU A 361 -0.48 -15.40 -42.07
CA GLU A 361 -1.45 -15.31 -40.99
C GLU A 361 -1.37 -16.51 -40.06
N ASP A 362 -1.25 -17.74 -40.56
CA ASP A 362 -1.12 -18.96 -39.76
C ASP A 362 0.10 -18.94 -38.85
N ILE A 363 1.24 -18.41 -39.33
CA ILE A 363 2.45 -18.24 -38.52
C ILE A 363 2.20 -17.20 -37.42
N CYS A 364 1.55 -16.09 -37.78
CA CYS A 364 1.32 -15.00 -36.84
C CYS A 364 0.31 -15.39 -35.74
N LEU A 365 -0.72 -16.15 -36.06
CA LEU A 365 -1.63 -16.74 -35.06
C LEU A 365 -0.92 -17.71 -34.10
N SER A 366 -0.01 -18.55 -34.61
CA SER A 366 0.78 -19.45 -33.77
C SER A 366 1.69 -18.66 -32.82
N ARG A 367 2.38 -17.61 -33.33
CA ARG A 367 3.25 -16.77 -32.50
C ARG A 367 2.49 -15.98 -31.44
N ALA A 368 1.29 -15.51 -31.76
CA ALA A 368 0.41 -14.87 -30.81
C ALA A 368 0.03 -15.80 -29.66
N GLU A 369 -0.29 -17.06 -29.98
CA GLU A 369 -0.60 -18.07 -28.95
C GLU A 369 0.62 -18.40 -28.09
N ASP A 370 1.82 -18.52 -28.69
CA ASP A 370 3.07 -18.69 -27.94
C ASP A 370 3.30 -17.51 -27.00
N ALA A 371 3.03 -16.25 -27.44
CA ALA A 371 3.17 -15.07 -26.62
C ALA A 371 2.22 -15.04 -25.41
N ARG A 372 0.94 -15.44 -25.62
CA ARG A 372 -0.04 -15.57 -24.55
C ARG A 372 0.41 -16.57 -23.49
N ASN A 373 0.92 -17.72 -23.91
CA ASN A 373 1.40 -18.76 -23.01
C ASN A 373 2.66 -18.34 -22.26
N ASN A 374 3.65 -17.76 -22.96
CA ASN A 374 4.90 -17.28 -22.36
C ASN A 374 4.61 -16.22 -21.30
N TYR A 375 3.75 -15.25 -21.60
CA TYR A 375 3.33 -14.23 -20.64
C TYR A 375 2.66 -14.84 -19.39
N ALA A 376 1.68 -15.73 -19.60
CA ALA A 376 0.94 -16.33 -18.48
C ALA A 376 1.83 -17.10 -17.51
N VAL A 377 2.83 -17.81 -18.01
CA VAL A 377 3.77 -18.62 -17.21
C VAL A 377 4.76 -17.73 -16.44
N MET A 378 5.17 -16.59 -17.02
CA MET A 378 6.12 -15.67 -16.38
C MET A 378 5.51 -14.84 -15.25
N GLY A 379 4.21 -14.75 -15.15
CA GLY A 379 3.54 -14.08 -14.05
C GLY A 379 3.78 -12.55 -14.04
N VAL A 380 4.26 -12.00 -12.93
CA VAL A 380 4.51 -10.55 -12.78
C VAL A 380 5.55 -10.00 -13.76
N ALA A 381 6.44 -10.84 -14.25
CA ALA A 381 7.46 -10.51 -15.25
C ALA A 381 7.05 -10.85 -16.70
N GLY A 382 5.76 -11.10 -16.93
CA GLY A 382 5.23 -11.49 -18.25
C GLY A 382 5.58 -10.51 -19.37
N HIS A 383 5.61 -9.21 -19.09
CA HIS A 383 5.98 -8.16 -20.03
C HIS A 383 7.38 -8.37 -20.65
N LEU A 384 8.31 -8.98 -19.93
CA LEU A 384 9.66 -9.27 -20.42
C LEU A 384 9.71 -10.38 -21.49
N THR A 385 8.63 -11.15 -21.66
CA THR A 385 8.53 -12.16 -22.72
C THR A 385 8.25 -11.53 -24.09
N ILE A 386 7.93 -10.23 -24.14
CA ILE A 386 7.63 -9.48 -25.36
C ILE A 386 8.76 -8.46 -25.59
N PRO A 387 9.81 -8.80 -26.36
CA PRO A 387 10.96 -7.92 -26.56
C PRO A 387 10.59 -6.59 -27.21
N GLY A 388 11.19 -5.50 -26.75
CA GLY A 388 11.01 -4.15 -27.31
C GLY A 388 9.58 -3.65 -27.26
N VAL A 389 8.77 -4.10 -26.31
CA VAL A 389 7.43 -3.57 -26.07
C VAL A 389 7.53 -2.20 -25.40
N GLU A 390 6.73 -1.26 -25.87
CA GLU A 390 6.53 0.01 -25.19
C GLU A 390 5.37 -0.10 -24.19
N ILE A 391 5.38 0.78 -23.20
CA ILE A 391 4.36 0.77 -22.14
C ILE A 391 2.96 1.00 -22.72
N GLU A 392 2.87 1.88 -23.71
CA GLU A 392 1.65 2.22 -24.42
C GLU A 392 1.04 1.06 -25.20
N ASP A 393 1.85 0.09 -25.64
CA ASP A 393 1.39 -1.11 -26.36
C ASP A 393 0.46 -1.99 -25.50
N TRP A 394 0.58 -1.90 -24.16
CA TRP A 394 -0.25 -2.67 -23.23
C TRP A 394 -1.68 -2.14 -23.10
N LEU A 395 -1.97 -0.92 -23.56
CA LEU A 395 -3.28 -0.27 -23.40
C LEU A 395 -3.77 -0.37 -21.92
N ASP A 396 -5.04 -0.65 -21.72
CA ASP A 396 -5.64 -0.85 -20.38
C ASP A 396 -5.69 -2.32 -19.93
N SER A 397 -4.85 -3.17 -20.52
CA SER A 397 -4.80 -4.59 -20.15
C SER A 397 -4.44 -4.80 -18.70
N GLY A 398 -5.03 -5.84 -18.10
CA GLY A 398 -4.81 -6.20 -16.70
C GLY A 398 -5.57 -5.34 -15.68
N GLN A 399 -6.31 -4.30 -16.11
CA GLN A 399 -6.93 -3.32 -15.23
C GLN A 399 -8.39 -3.59 -14.98
N CYS A 400 -8.86 -3.22 -13.79
CA CYS A 400 -10.28 -3.09 -13.50
C CYS A 400 -10.78 -1.76 -14.10
N LYS A 401 -11.71 -1.84 -15.04
CA LYS A 401 -12.19 -0.66 -15.79
C LYS A 401 -13.26 0.14 -15.04
N ASP A 402 -13.99 -0.52 -14.15
CA ASP A 402 -15.15 0.02 -13.44
C ASP A 402 -14.96 0.09 -11.90
N CYS A 403 -13.77 -0.23 -11.40
CA CYS A 403 -13.44 -0.06 -9.98
C CYS A 403 -13.06 1.39 -9.66
N PHE A 404 -13.27 1.77 -8.41
CA PHE A 404 -12.78 3.04 -7.88
C PHE A 404 -11.27 3.00 -7.67
N ILE A 405 -10.51 3.82 -8.39
CA ILE A 405 -9.04 3.96 -8.27
C ILE A 405 -8.36 2.60 -8.03
N PRO A 406 -8.45 1.65 -8.98
CA PRO A 406 -7.98 0.28 -8.79
C PRO A 406 -6.45 0.23 -8.68
N SER A 407 -5.95 -0.76 -7.98
CA SER A 407 -4.52 -1.11 -8.00
C SER A 407 -4.05 -1.48 -9.41
N PHE A 408 -2.78 -1.20 -9.70
CA PHE A 408 -2.16 -1.64 -10.96
C PHE A 408 -2.26 -3.16 -11.12
N ASN A 409 -2.61 -3.61 -12.34
CA ASN A 409 -2.73 -5.02 -12.74
C ASN A 409 -3.56 -5.84 -11.75
N TYR A 410 -4.81 -5.44 -11.60
CA TYR A 410 -5.74 -5.81 -10.52
C TYR A 410 -5.94 -7.32 -10.34
N ARG A 411 -5.93 -7.79 -9.08
CA ARG A 411 -6.11 -9.21 -8.67
C ARG A 411 -7.41 -9.38 -7.87
N PRO A 412 -8.59 -9.61 -8.49
CA PRO A 412 -9.88 -9.64 -7.79
C PRO A 412 -9.97 -10.66 -6.65
N GLY A 413 -9.28 -11.81 -6.76
CA GLY A 413 -9.24 -12.84 -5.72
C GLY A 413 -8.52 -12.41 -4.43
N GLY A 414 -7.82 -11.25 -4.45
CA GLY A 414 -7.21 -10.62 -3.28
C GLY A 414 -8.08 -9.55 -2.62
N SER A 415 -9.27 -9.25 -3.16
CA SER A 415 -10.12 -8.17 -2.67
C SER A 415 -10.80 -8.47 -1.33
N ALA A 416 -11.13 -7.41 -0.59
CA ALA A 416 -11.86 -7.52 0.68
C ALA A 416 -13.22 -8.19 0.49
N GLN A 417 -13.96 -7.85 -0.56
CA GLN A 417 -15.25 -8.47 -0.87
C GLN A 417 -15.11 -9.98 -1.10
N TYR A 418 -14.07 -10.40 -1.82
CA TYR A 418 -13.78 -11.82 -2.00
C TYR A 418 -13.50 -12.51 -0.66
N GLY A 419 -12.66 -11.89 0.18
CA GLY A 419 -12.37 -12.41 1.52
C GLY A 419 -13.61 -12.59 2.39
N LEU A 420 -14.54 -11.61 2.37
CA LEU A 420 -15.81 -11.69 3.12
C LEU A 420 -16.75 -12.79 2.60
N ALA A 421 -16.64 -13.15 1.32
CA ALA A 421 -17.54 -14.14 0.69
C ALA A 421 -17.07 -15.59 0.86
N ILE A 422 -15.77 -15.84 0.95
CA ILE A 422 -15.21 -17.20 1.02
C ILE A 422 -15.29 -17.81 2.42
N SER A 423 -15.32 -19.13 2.47
CA SER A 423 -15.31 -19.91 3.71
C SER A 423 -14.43 -21.15 3.56
N ASN A 424 -13.71 -21.54 4.61
CA ASN A 424 -12.98 -22.80 4.66
C ASN A 424 -13.80 -23.86 5.38
N PHE A 425 -14.04 -25.00 4.70
CA PHE A 425 -14.84 -26.15 5.16
C PHE A 425 -13.98 -27.37 5.50
N ASP A 426 -12.65 -27.26 5.50
CA ASP A 426 -11.74 -28.40 5.66
C ASP A 426 -11.56 -28.82 7.14
N GLY A 427 -12.12 -28.06 8.10
CA GLY A 427 -12.08 -28.34 9.54
C GLY A 427 -13.41 -28.85 10.11
N GLU A 428 -13.46 -29.06 11.45
CA GLU A 428 -14.69 -29.37 12.17
C GLU A 428 -15.64 -28.16 12.23
N GLU A 429 -15.08 -26.95 12.22
CA GLU A 429 -15.80 -25.69 12.21
C GLU A 429 -15.49 -24.92 10.92
N VAL A 430 -16.50 -24.27 10.35
CA VAL A 430 -16.35 -23.41 9.19
C VAL A 430 -15.57 -22.17 9.60
N LYS A 431 -14.46 -21.90 8.93
CA LYS A 431 -13.68 -20.69 9.15
C LYS A 431 -14.00 -19.61 8.13
N ARG A 432 -14.04 -18.36 8.58
CA ARG A 432 -14.27 -17.17 7.76
C ARG A 432 -13.39 -16.03 8.24
N PHE A 433 -13.11 -15.08 7.37
CA PHE A 433 -12.54 -13.81 7.81
C PHE A 433 -13.57 -12.99 8.60
N ASN A 434 -13.07 -12.33 9.65
CA ASN A 434 -13.85 -11.42 10.49
C ASN A 434 -13.01 -10.19 10.80
N PHE A 435 -12.77 -9.37 9.79
CA PHE A 435 -11.93 -8.19 9.90
C PHE A 435 -12.75 -6.89 9.80
N GLY A 436 -12.24 -5.81 10.42
CA GLY A 436 -12.66 -4.45 10.17
C GLY A 436 -11.88 -3.84 9.00
N PHE A 437 -12.38 -2.74 8.45
CA PHE A 437 -11.73 -2.01 7.37
C PHE A 437 -10.94 -0.81 7.91
N ILE A 438 -9.79 -0.59 7.32
CA ILE A 438 -9.00 0.64 7.41
C ILE A 438 -8.46 1.02 6.04
N ALA A 439 -7.87 2.21 5.93
CA ALA A 439 -7.03 2.61 4.82
C ALA A 439 -5.79 3.33 5.34
N SER A 440 -4.77 3.48 4.52
CA SER A 440 -3.49 4.11 4.87
C SER A 440 -2.85 4.76 3.65
N SER A 441 -1.71 5.42 3.80
CA SER A 441 -1.01 6.01 2.66
C SER A 441 -0.04 5.04 1.98
N ASP A 442 0.60 4.17 2.72
CA ASP A 442 1.76 3.39 2.26
C ASP A 442 2.86 4.30 1.66
N ASN A 443 3.03 5.46 2.29
CA ASN A 443 3.92 6.49 1.78
C ASN A 443 5.38 6.14 2.09
N HIS A 444 6.23 6.12 1.06
CA HIS A 444 7.65 5.81 1.15
C HIS A 444 8.56 7.06 1.24
N ARG A 445 8.02 8.18 1.72
CA ARG A 445 8.76 9.45 1.88
C ARG A 445 8.63 10.06 3.28
N ALA A 446 8.32 9.22 4.28
CA ALA A 446 8.08 9.63 5.66
C ALA A 446 7.01 10.75 5.76
N ARG A 447 5.91 10.62 4.98
CA ARG A 447 4.80 11.58 4.95
C ARG A 447 3.47 10.91 5.27
N PRO A 448 3.22 10.52 6.52
CA PRO A 448 1.97 9.90 6.91
C PRO A 448 0.76 10.79 6.61
N GLY A 449 -0.26 10.21 5.97
CA GLY A 449 -1.54 10.87 5.71
C GLY A 449 -1.49 11.93 4.63
N THR A 450 -0.79 11.71 3.53
CA THR A 450 -0.65 12.64 2.38
C THR A 450 -1.95 12.98 1.68
N GLY A 451 -2.99 12.16 1.76
CA GLY A 451 -4.27 12.35 1.09
C GLY A 451 -5.15 13.51 1.58
N TYR A 452 -4.64 14.42 2.40
CA TYR A 452 -5.37 15.63 2.81
C TYR A 452 -5.46 16.70 1.73
N LYS A 453 -4.54 16.68 0.75
CA LYS A 453 -4.51 17.56 -0.43
C LYS A 453 -3.94 16.81 -1.62
N GLU A 454 -4.58 16.98 -2.75
CA GLU A 454 -4.18 16.40 -4.03
C GLU A 454 -3.24 17.35 -4.78
N ILE A 455 -1.98 17.36 -4.39
CA ILE A 455 -0.93 18.25 -4.93
C ILE A 455 0.38 17.48 -5.13
N ASP A 456 1.22 17.98 -6.01
CA ASP A 456 2.61 17.55 -6.21
C ASP A 456 2.78 16.02 -6.14
N ARG A 457 2.30 15.33 -7.17
CA ARG A 457 2.33 13.85 -7.26
C ARG A 457 3.72 13.24 -7.02
N PHE A 458 4.80 13.96 -7.35
CA PHE A 458 6.17 13.48 -7.14
C PHE A 458 6.59 13.45 -5.66
N VAL A 459 5.86 14.14 -4.80
CA VAL A 459 6.16 14.24 -3.36
C VAL A 459 5.13 13.50 -2.51
N THR A 460 3.87 13.52 -2.95
CA THR A 460 2.74 12.95 -2.19
C THR A 460 2.39 11.53 -2.60
N THR A 461 2.95 11.02 -3.69
CA THR A 461 2.77 9.63 -4.15
C THR A 461 4.13 8.94 -4.32
N GLU A 462 4.11 7.68 -4.75
CA GLU A 462 5.30 6.90 -5.10
C GLU A 462 5.65 6.96 -6.60
N ALA A 463 5.07 7.90 -7.35
CA ALA A 463 5.31 8.09 -8.76
C ALA A 463 6.74 8.62 -9.04
N ASN A 464 7.75 7.82 -8.70
CA ASN A 464 9.14 8.09 -8.99
C ASN A 464 9.55 7.52 -10.34
N GLY A 465 10.58 8.11 -10.94
CA GLY A 465 11.15 7.61 -12.17
C GLY A 465 12.60 8.04 -12.37
N PRO A 466 13.29 7.46 -13.37
CA PRO A 466 14.67 7.77 -13.68
C PRO A 466 14.88 9.28 -13.95
N ALA A 467 15.95 9.83 -13.37
CA ALA A 467 16.27 11.25 -13.49
C ALA A 467 16.82 11.68 -14.87
N SER A 468 17.09 10.73 -15.74
CA SER A 468 17.64 10.97 -17.10
C SER A 468 17.47 9.74 -18.00
N GLU A 469 17.57 9.94 -19.31
CA GLU A 469 17.58 8.87 -20.30
C GLU A 469 18.65 7.80 -20.00
N TYR A 470 19.84 8.23 -19.56
CA TYR A 470 20.90 7.30 -19.11
C TYR A 470 20.48 6.45 -17.90
N ALA A 471 19.80 7.05 -16.94
CA ALA A 471 19.30 6.32 -15.79
C ALA A 471 18.16 5.37 -16.19
N ALA A 472 17.28 5.79 -17.08
CA ALA A 472 16.22 4.95 -17.64
C ALA A 472 16.78 3.74 -18.38
N GLU A 473 17.76 3.93 -19.27
CA GLU A 473 18.40 2.85 -19.99
C GLU A 473 19.14 1.86 -19.07
N ALA A 474 19.74 2.38 -17.98
CA ALA A 474 20.42 1.54 -16.99
C ALA A 474 19.47 0.74 -16.10
N LEU A 475 18.33 1.31 -15.73
CA LEU A 475 17.35 0.70 -14.80
C LEU A 475 16.31 -0.15 -15.56
N TYR A 476 15.89 0.29 -16.74
CA TYR A 476 14.87 -0.33 -17.58
C TYR A 476 15.39 -0.58 -19.02
N PRO A 477 16.44 -1.43 -19.20
CA PRO A 477 16.99 -1.68 -20.52
C PRO A 477 15.93 -2.29 -21.44
N LYS A 478 15.77 -1.74 -22.64
CA LYS A 478 14.83 -2.23 -23.64
C LYS A 478 15.54 -3.13 -24.64
N ASP A 479 14.90 -4.22 -25.01
CA ASP A 479 15.33 -5.08 -26.11
C ASP A 479 14.82 -4.53 -27.44
N GLU A 480 15.42 -4.93 -28.54
CA GLU A 480 14.90 -4.61 -29.86
C GLU A 480 13.56 -5.34 -30.12
N PRO A 481 12.56 -4.67 -30.72
CA PRO A 481 11.29 -5.31 -31.01
C PRO A 481 11.46 -6.40 -32.09
N ILE A 482 10.96 -7.59 -31.78
CA ILE A 482 10.94 -8.72 -32.74
C ILE A 482 9.50 -9.27 -32.87
N PRO A 483 9.16 -9.92 -34.00
CA PRO A 483 7.83 -10.43 -34.27
C PRO A 483 7.58 -11.82 -33.64
N GLU A 484 8.15 -12.09 -32.48
CA GLU A 484 7.97 -13.32 -31.70
C GLU A 484 8.25 -13.06 -30.22
N SER A 485 7.60 -13.83 -29.34
CA SER A 485 7.89 -13.82 -27.91
C SER A 485 9.10 -14.68 -27.59
N ILE A 486 9.69 -14.44 -26.42
CA ILE A 486 10.78 -15.27 -25.89
C ILE A 486 10.28 -16.11 -24.73
N ASP A 487 10.72 -17.39 -24.69
CA ASP A 487 10.47 -18.27 -23.55
C ASP A 487 11.51 -17.96 -22.47
N LEU A 488 11.12 -17.15 -21.51
CA LEU A 488 11.92 -16.82 -20.32
C LEU A 488 11.54 -17.71 -19.17
N ARG A 489 12.54 -18.18 -18.43
CA ARG A 489 12.32 -18.89 -17.17
C ARG A 489 12.62 -17.98 -15.99
N ALA A 490 11.85 -18.10 -14.92
CA ALA A 490 12.02 -17.29 -13.72
C ALA A 490 13.46 -17.30 -13.15
N GLN A 491 14.20 -18.39 -13.36
CA GLN A 491 15.61 -18.52 -12.96
C GLN A 491 16.57 -17.68 -13.81
N GLU A 492 16.21 -17.38 -15.05
CA GLU A 492 17.01 -16.55 -15.95
C GLU A 492 16.88 -15.06 -15.60
N LEU A 493 15.75 -14.66 -15.04
CA LEU A 493 15.51 -13.28 -14.55
C LEU A 493 16.43 -12.90 -13.38
N LEU A 494 16.72 -13.83 -12.48
CA LEU A 494 17.56 -13.59 -11.32
C LEU A 494 19.02 -13.23 -11.66
N GLY A 495 19.47 -13.52 -12.89
CA GLY A 495 20.81 -13.21 -13.38
C GLY A 495 20.96 -11.90 -14.17
N LEU A 496 19.92 -11.45 -14.87
CA LEU A 496 20.00 -10.39 -15.88
C LEU A 496 19.19 -9.13 -15.53
N ARG A 497 18.04 -9.27 -14.85
CA ARG A 497 17.11 -8.16 -14.57
C ARG A 497 16.54 -8.29 -13.15
N ALA A 498 17.41 -8.37 -12.15
CA ALA A 498 16.97 -8.42 -10.76
C ALA A 498 16.51 -7.04 -10.28
N GLY A 499 15.61 -7.00 -9.28
CA GLY A 499 15.05 -5.79 -8.72
C GLY A 499 13.88 -5.23 -9.55
N PHE A 500 13.67 -3.93 -9.48
CA PHE A 500 12.53 -3.25 -10.12
C PHE A 500 12.47 -3.44 -11.66
N GLY A 501 13.60 -3.70 -12.32
CA GLY A 501 13.62 -4.02 -13.76
C GLY A 501 12.91 -5.32 -14.15
N ALA A 502 12.56 -6.18 -13.18
CA ALA A 502 11.74 -7.37 -13.41
C ALA A 502 10.23 -7.08 -13.37
N PHE A 503 9.83 -5.90 -12.91
CA PHE A 503 8.43 -5.48 -12.77
C PHE A 503 8.09 -4.39 -13.77
N GLU A 504 6.84 -4.30 -14.14
CA GLU A 504 6.32 -3.26 -15.04
C GLU A 504 6.08 -1.94 -14.28
N ALA A 505 7.16 -1.36 -13.74
CA ALA A 505 7.09 -0.23 -12.82
C ALA A 505 6.67 1.10 -13.48
N GLU A 506 7.01 1.32 -14.75
CA GLU A 506 6.72 2.60 -15.41
C GLU A 506 5.22 2.79 -15.66
N ARG A 507 4.52 1.75 -16.12
CA ARG A 507 3.06 1.79 -16.33
C ARG A 507 2.32 1.92 -14.99
N GLU A 508 2.86 1.35 -13.95
CA GLU A 508 2.34 1.41 -12.59
C GLU A 508 2.27 2.84 -12.04
N ALA A 509 3.17 3.74 -12.44
CA ALA A 509 3.22 5.13 -11.97
C ALA A 509 1.87 5.86 -12.10
N SER A 510 1.04 5.50 -13.10
CA SER A 510 -0.30 6.05 -13.29
C SER A 510 -1.34 5.57 -12.26
N PHE A 511 -0.98 4.61 -11.41
CA PHE A 511 -1.88 4.03 -10.39
C PHE A 511 -1.52 4.46 -8.96
N PHE A 512 -0.41 5.17 -8.78
CA PHE A 512 -0.04 5.69 -7.48
C PHE A 512 -0.92 6.88 -7.09
N THR A 513 -1.56 6.79 -5.95
CA THR A 513 -2.42 7.82 -5.36
C THR A 513 -1.77 8.45 -4.14
N THR A 514 -2.38 9.49 -3.58
CA THR A 514 -1.96 10.07 -2.29
C THR A 514 -2.29 9.17 -1.09
N GLY A 515 -3.03 8.08 -1.32
CA GLY A 515 -3.40 7.11 -0.31
C GLY A 515 -4.61 7.47 0.53
N GLY A 516 -4.90 6.59 1.49
CA GLY A 516 -6.04 6.67 2.36
C GLY A 516 -5.69 7.02 3.81
N LEU A 517 -6.71 7.01 4.67
CA LEU A 517 -6.58 7.19 6.12
C LEU A 517 -7.37 6.13 6.87
N ALA A 518 -6.80 5.66 7.98
CA ALA A 518 -7.53 4.93 9.01
C ALA A 518 -8.33 5.91 9.87
N ALA A 519 -9.60 5.58 10.12
CA ALA A 519 -10.44 6.30 11.04
C ALA A 519 -10.91 5.37 12.17
N VAL A 520 -10.88 5.84 13.42
CA VAL A 520 -11.18 5.03 14.61
C VAL A 520 -12.19 5.75 15.49
N HIS A 521 -13.28 5.08 15.86
CA HIS A 521 -14.21 5.54 16.88
C HIS A 521 -13.63 5.30 18.27
N SER A 522 -13.12 6.35 18.91
CA SER A 522 -12.37 6.28 20.16
C SER A 522 -13.04 7.06 21.29
N GLN A 523 -12.94 6.54 22.52
CA GLN A 523 -13.42 7.23 23.73
C GLN A 523 -12.53 8.40 24.14
N GLY A 524 -11.22 8.27 23.92
CA GLY A 524 -10.19 9.26 24.22
C GLY A 524 -9.18 9.37 23.08
N ARG A 525 -8.20 10.26 23.26
CA ARG A 525 -7.11 10.46 22.29
C ARG A 525 -5.86 9.69 22.68
N ASP A 526 -5.84 9.11 23.88
CA ASP A 526 -4.70 8.33 24.37
C ASP A 526 -4.54 7.01 23.60
N ARG A 527 -3.35 6.43 23.73
CA ARG A 527 -2.91 5.19 23.08
C ARG A 527 -3.86 4.02 23.30
N GLU A 528 -4.26 3.80 24.54
CA GLU A 528 -5.12 2.69 24.94
C GLU A 528 -6.54 2.86 24.38
N SER A 529 -7.04 4.08 24.35
CA SER A 529 -8.36 4.40 23.76
C SER A 529 -8.38 4.15 22.24
N ILE A 530 -7.33 4.57 21.52
CA ILE A 530 -7.18 4.29 20.07
C ILE A 530 -7.08 2.79 19.84
N TRP A 531 -6.18 2.11 20.56
CA TRP A 531 -5.99 0.66 20.46
C TRP A 531 -7.29 -0.12 20.71
N SER A 532 -8.03 0.28 21.75
CA SER A 532 -9.32 -0.33 22.05
C SER A 532 -10.35 -0.18 20.92
N GLY A 533 -10.35 0.96 20.22
CA GLY A 533 -11.18 1.17 19.02
C GLY A 533 -10.78 0.23 17.88
N LEU A 534 -9.47 0.11 17.60
CA LEU A 534 -8.92 -0.82 16.61
C LEU A 534 -9.29 -2.27 16.94
N GLN A 535 -9.12 -2.69 18.20
CA GLN A 535 -9.45 -4.05 18.68
C GLN A 535 -10.94 -4.39 18.52
N ARG A 536 -11.83 -3.44 18.72
CA ARG A 536 -13.27 -3.63 18.52
C ARG A 536 -13.68 -3.52 17.06
N LYS A 537 -12.73 -3.22 16.14
CA LYS A 537 -12.99 -2.98 14.71
C LYS A 537 -14.01 -1.83 14.48
N GLU A 538 -14.15 -0.94 15.46
CA GLU A 538 -14.92 0.29 15.31
C GLU A 538 -14.12 1.28 14.47
N THR A 539 -13.80 0.87 13.24
CA THR A 539 -12.89 1.53 12.32
C THR A 539 -13.51 1.63 10.94
N TYR A 540 -12.96 2.51 10.13
CA TYR A 540 -13.26 2.58 8.71
C TYR A 540 -12.08 3.18 7.95
N GLY A 541 -12.04 2.94 6.64
CA GLY A 541 -11.06 3.55 5.75
C GLY A 541 -11.64 4.75 5.02
N THR A 542 -10.79 5.73 4.65
CA THR A 542 -11.14 6.77 3.68
C THR A 542 -10.13 6.80 2.55
N SER A 543 -10.49 7.38 1.42
CA SER A 543 -9.60 7.57 0.27
C SER A 543 -8.68 8.80 0.41
N GLY A 544 -8.54 9.37 1.62
CA GLY A 544 -7.69 10.52 1.94
C GLY A 544 -8.45 11.65 2.62
N ASP A 545 -9.63 11.96 2.15
CA ASP A 545 -10.51 12.95 2.75
C ASP A 545 -11.05 12.49 4.13
N ARG A 546 -11.09 13.40 5.10
CA ARG A 546 -11.56 13.11 6.48
C ARG A 546 -13.10 13.13 6.56
N ILE A 547 -13.73 12.21 5.84
CA ILE A 547 -15.18 11.96 5.92
C ILE A 547 -15.48 11.36 7.28
N LEU A 548 -16.50 11.89 7.98
CA LEU A 548 -16.99 11.30 9.21
C LEU A 548 -18.10 10.30 8.87
N LEU A 549 -18.02 9.07 9.40
CA LEU A 549 -18.94 7.98 9.07
C LEU A 549 -19.33 7.19 10.32
N TRP A 550 -20.62 6.94 10.50
CA TRP A 550 -21.22 6.02 11.47
C TRP A 550 -22.08 5.01 10.73
N PHE A 551 -22.00 3.77 11.14
CA PHE A 551 -22.80 2.68 10.62
C PHE A 551 -23.16 1.72 11.75
N ASP A 552 -24.43 1.62 12.07
CA ASP A 552 -24.95 0.94 13.23
C ASP A 552 -26.09 -0.01 12.87
N LEU A 553 -26.12 -1.19 13.46
CA LEU A 553 -27.27 -2.07 13.52
C LEU A 553 -28.11 -1.72 14.74
N VAL A 554 -29.41 -1.44 14.52
CA VAL A 554 -30.35 -1.04 15.57
C VAL A 554 -31.34 -2.17 15.81
N SER A 555 -31.43 -2.63 17.08
CA SER A 555 -32.37 -3.66 17.51
C SER A 555 -33.04 -3.23 18.81
N GLY A 556 -34.20 -2.58 18.72
CA GLY A 556 -34.87 -1.96 19.85
C GLY A 556 -33.99 -0.88 20.48
N ASP A 557 -33.68 -1.02 21.77
CA ASP A 557 -32.79 -0.10 22.51
C ASP A 557 -31.29 -0.46 22.36
N SER A 558 -30.95 -1.55 21.67
CA SER A 558 -29.56 -2.01 21.48
C SER A 558 -29.01 -1.49 20.17
N VAL A 559 -27.76 -1.01 20.22
CA VAL A 559 -27.01 -0.55 19.06
C VAL A 559 -25.70 -1.33 18.95
N THR A 560 -25.45 -1.95 17.78
CA THR A 560 -24.19 -2.59 17.45
C THR A 560 -23.49 -1.77 16.39
N PRO A 561 -22.34 -1.15 16.72
CA PRO A 561 -21.62 -0.33 15.76
C PRO A 561 -20.89 -1.19 14.70
N MET A 562 -20.39 -0.53 13.67
CA MET A 562 -19.51 -1.14 12.65
C MET A 562 -18.41 -1.99 13.31
N GLY A 563 -17.99 -3.08 12.65
CA GLY A 563 -17.04 -4.08 13.17
C GLY A 563 -17.67 -5.10 14.10
N GLY A 564 -18.91 -4.91 14.51
CA GLY A 564 -19.62 -5.82 15.43
C GLY A 564 -20.16 -7.08 14.76
N SER A 565 -20.43 -8.10 15.59
CA SER A 565 -21.07 -9.36 15.18
C SER A 565 -22.31 -9.61 16.03
N VAL A 566 -23.40 -10.03 15.39
CA VAL A 566 -24.68 -10.30 16.07
C VAL A 566 -25.25 -11.62 15.60
N GLU A 567 -25.70 -12.44 16.53
CA GLU A 567 -26.51 -13.63 16.24
C GLU A 567 -27.99 -13.25 16.23
N THR A 568 -28.64 -13.41 15.07
CA THR A 568 -30.06 -13.06 14.93
C THR A 568 -30.71 -13.83 13.77
N SER A 569 -31.99 -14.14 13.94
CA SER A 569 -32.88 -14.58 12.86
C SER A 569 -33.91 -13.50 12.46
N GLN A 570 -33.81 -12.30 13.04
CA GLN A 570 -34.72 -11.20 12.73
C GLN A 570 -34.18 -10.36 11.59
N ASN A 571 -35.06 -9.75 10.82
CA ASN A 571 -34.69 -8.80 9.80
C ASN A 571 -33.97 -7.59 10.43
N PRO A 572 -32.74 -7.30 10.01
CA PRO A 572 -31.94 -6.23 10.60
C PRO A 572 -32.39 -4.86 10.11
N THR A 573 -32.26 -3.85 10.99
CA THR A 573 -32.41 -2.42 10.64
C THR A 573 -31.10 -1.71 10.93
N PHE A 574 -30.64 -0.91 9.98
CA PHE A 574 -29.38 -0.19 10.04
C PHE A 574 -29.59 1.31 9.98
N GLN A 575 -28.74 2.05 10.67
CA GLN A 575 -28.60 3.50 10.55
C GLN A 575 -27.23 3.88 10.05
N VAL A 576 -27.17 4.83 9.13
CA VAL A 576 -25.94 5.42 8.59
C VAL A 576 -25.99 6.92 8.77
N LYS A 577 -24.89 7.49 9.24
CA LYS A 577 -24.68 8.93 9.24
C LYS A 577 -23.33 9.22 8.59
N ALA A 578 -23.27 10.18 7.69
CA ALA A 578 -22.04 10.62 7.06
C ALA A 578 -21.96 12.12 6.94
N VAL A 579 -20.77 12.69 7.20
CA VAL A 579 -20.50 14.13 7.05
C VAL A 579 -19.25 14.31 6.21
N GLY A 580 -19.34 15.14 5.17
CA GLY A 580 -18.22 15.38 4.26
C GLY A 580 -17.02 16.04 4.93
N ALA A 581 -15.86 15.82 4.34
CA ALA A 581 -14.60 16.42 4.79
C ALA A 581 -14.63 17.95 4.62
N PHE A 582 -13.81 18.65 5.38
CA PHE A 582 -13.60 20.07 5.17
C PHE A 582 -12.83 20.34 3.87
N LYS A 583 -13.27 21.32 3.11
CA LYS A 583 -12.50 21.85 1.98
C LYS A 583 -11.20 22.45 2.49
N GLN A 584 -10.10 22.20 1.80
CA GLN A 584 -8.79 22.67 2.20
C GLN A 584 -8.47 24.05 1.61
N LYS A 585 -7.85 24.91 2.42
CA LYS A 585 -7.25 26.17 1.98
C LYS A 585 -5.81 25.92 1.52
N PRO A 586 -5.29 26.71 0.56
CA PRO A 586 -3.88 26.70 0.21
C PRO A 586 -2.98 27.03 1.41
N GLY A 587 -1.74 26.53 1.37
CA GLY A 587 -0.72 26.81 2.36
C GLY A 587 -0.89 26.07 3.69
N CYS A 588 -0.11 26.46 4.67
CA CYS A 588 -0.12 25.94 6.02
C CYS A 588 -0.85 26.89 6.99
N PRO A 589 -1.54 26.39 8.02
CA PRO A 589 -2.14 27.23 9.04
C PRO A 589 -1.08 27.84 9.99
N ASP A 590 -1.43 28.92 10.68
CA ASP A 590 -0.52 29.67 11.56
C ASP A 590 0.15 28.80 12.65
N TYR A 591 -0.53 27.78 13.14
CA TYR A 591 0.05 26.90 14.17
C TYR A 591 1.25 26.09 13.67
N SER A 592 1.30 25.72 12.40
CA SER A 592 2.47 25.06 11.82
C SER A 592 3.68 25.99 11.85
N SER A 593 3.52 27.23 11.37
CA SER A 593 4.62 28.23 11.34
C SER A 593 5.05 28.74 12.73
N THR A 594 4.25 28.51 13.76
CA THR A 594 4.62 28.88 15.14
C THR A 594 5.59 27.87 15.76
N ASN A 595 5.46 26.60 15.39
CA ASN A 595 6.19 25.49 16.01
C ASN A 595 7.41 25.04 15.22
N ILE A 596 7.40 25.22 13.89
CA ILE A 596 8.51 24.83 13.00
C ILE A 596 8.95 26.00 12.12
N THR A 597 10.20 26.00 11.68
CA THR A 597 10.76 27.06 10.85
C THR A 597 10.17 27.03 9.43
N ALA A 598 10.19 28.16 8.74
CA ALA A 598 9.75 28.25 7.35
C ALA A 598 10.56 27.29 6.44
N GLU A 599 11.85 27.10 6.71
CA GLU A 599 12.71 26.17 6.00
C GLU A 599 12.27 24.72 6.19
N GLU A 600 11.90 24.33 7.42
CA GLU A 600 11.35 22.99 7.69
C GLU A 600 9.97 22.79 7.07
N ILE A 601 9.09 23.80 7.10
CA ILE A 601 7.78 23.73 6.40
C ILE A 601 7.99 23.51 4.90
N GLU A 602 8.93 24.20 4.28
CA GLU A 602 9.26 23.98 2.87
C GLU A 602 9.84 22.59 2.63
N ARG A 603 10.75 22.13 3.48
CA ARG A 603 11.44 20.84 3.34
C ARG A 603 10.48 19.67 3.49
N ILE A 604 9.72 19.61 4.58
CA ILE A 604 8.88 18.44 4.89
C ILE A 604 7.44 18.56 4.35
N CYS A 605 6.79 19.74 4.52
CA CYS A 605 5.39 19.96 4.13
C CYS A 605 5.24 20.53 2.71
N LYS A 606 6.33 20.95 2.03
CA LYS A 606 6.29 21.63 0.72
C LYS A 606 5.40 22.88 0.73
N ASN A 607 5.32 23.57 1.85
CA ASN A 607 4.44 24.72 2.10
C ASN A 607 2.93 24.43 2.00
N GLU A 608 2.55 23.16 1.97
CA GLU A 608 1.16 22.74 1.92
C GLU A 608 0.84 21.79 3.08
N CYS A 609 -0.06 22.19 3.97
CA CYS A 609 -0.48 21.44 5.14
C CYS A 609 -1.98 21.20 5.13
N TYR A 610 -2.46 20.28 5.98
CA TYR A 610 -3.87 20.18 6.31
C TYR A 610 -4.34 21.54 6.88
N ASN A 611 -5.11 22.26 6.08
CA ASN A 611 -5.56 23.64 6.36
C ASN A 611 -7.06 23.77 6.08
N PRO A 612 -7.91 23.22 6.97
CA PRO A 612 -9.35 23.16 6.74
C PRO A 612 -9.97 24.57 6.69
N SER A 613 -10.94 24.73 5.79
CA SER A 613 -11.86 25.88 5.79
C SER A 613 -13.04 25.62 6.73
N ASP A 614 -13.99 26.56 6.77
CA ASP A 614 -15.27 26.37 7.49
C ASP A 614 -16.33 25.66 6.64
N GLU A 615 -16.02 25.36 5.37
CA GLU A 615 -16.92 24.70 4.43
C GLU A 615 -16.62 23.21 4.35
N ARG A 616 -17.67 22.39 4.29
CA ARG A 616 -17.57 20.95 4.06
C ARG A 616 -17.94 20.60 2.63
N LYS A 617 -17.32 19.57 2.08
CA LYS A 617 -17.78 18.86 0.88
C LYS A 617 -19.12 18.18 1.19
N LEU A 618 -19.95 17.96 0.17
CA LEU A 618 -21.26 17.33 0.33
C LEU A 618 -21.16 15.81 0.16
N ILE A 619 -21.89 15.06 1.00
CA ILE A 619 -22.13 13.64 0.74
C ILE A 619 -23.18 13.54 -0.37
N SER A 620 -22.82 12.88 -1.46
CA SER A 620 -23.70 12.71 -2.64
C SER A 620 -24.64 11.52 -2.48
N ARG A 621 -24.14 10.42 -1.91
CA ARG A 621 -24.91 9.19 -1.69
C ARG A 621 -24.27 8.27 -0.65
N ILE A 622 -25.09 7.36 -0.14
CA ILE A 622 -24.65 6.19 0.64
C ILE A 622 -24.93 4.94 -0.20
N GLU A 623 -23.93 4.11 -0.38
CA GLU A 623 -24.04 2.78 -0.99
C GLU A 623 -23.95 1.73 0.10
N VAL A 624 -24.82 0.73 0.05
CA VAL A 624 -24.80 -0.43 0.94
C VAL A 624 -24.38 -1.65 0.15
N ILE A 625 -23.38 -2.36 0.65
CA ILE A 625 -22.92 -3.61 0.09
C ILE A 625 -23.40 -4.76 0.99
N LYS A 626 -23.87 -5.83 0.36
CA LYS A 626 -24.27 -7.06 1.05
C LYS A 626 -23.45 -8.22 0.51
N VAL A 627 -22.81 -8.95 1.42
CA VAL A 627 -22.09 -10.19 1.12
C VAL A 627 -22.71 -11.33 1.92
N THR A 628 -23.02 -12.43 1.25
CA THR A 628 -23.48 -13.66 1.90
C THR A 628 -22.36 -14.69 1.84
N PRO A 629 -21.73 -15.05 2.98
CA PRO A 629 -20.61 -16.01 2.96
C PRO A 629 -21.02 -17.36 2.42
N GLN A 630 -20.06 -18.08 1.80
CA GLN A 630 -20.26 -19.46 1.32
C GLN A 630 -20.81 -20.36 2.42
N THR A 631 -21.75 -21.24 2.04
CA THR A 631 -22.35 -22.27 2.90
C THR A 631 -21.89 -23.68 2.55
N TYR A 632 -21.27 -23.87 1.38
CA TYR A 632 -20.64 -25.12 0.96
C TYR A 632 -19.42 -24.84 0.06
N LYS A 633 -18.49 -25.80 0.02
CA LYS A 633 -17.26 -25.70 -0.77
C LYS A 633 -17.58 -25.60 -2.27
N GLY A 634 -17.07 -24.56 -2.93
CA GLY A 634 -17.26 -24.33 -4.35
C GLY A 634 -18.55 -23.57 -4.72
N GLU A 635 -19.28 -23.01 -3.74
CA GLU A 635 -20.36 -22.06 -4.03
C GLU A 635 -19.78 -20.83 -4.77
N ASP A 636 -20.43 -20.42 -5.87
CA ASP A 636 -19.93 -19.35 -6.73
C ASP A 636 -19.94 -18.00 -6.02
N VAL A 637 -18.75 -17.48 -5.73
CA VAL A 637 -18.53 -16.21 -5.03
C VAL A 637 -19.21 -15.05 -5.74
N ASN A 638 -19.27 -15.05 -7.06
CA ASN A 638 -19.91 -14.00 -7.84
C ASN A 638 -21.40 -13.79 -7.48
N SER A 639 -22.07 -14.86 -7.11
CA SER A 639 -23.49 -14.82 -6.70
C SER A 639 -23.69 -14.36 -5.25
N LEU A 640 -22.62 -14.28 -4.46
CA LEU A 640 -22.65 -13.99 -3.02
C LEU A 640 -22.42 -12.53 -2.69
N ILE A 641 -21.89 -11.75 -3.64
CA ILE A 641 -21.56 -10.35 -3.48
C ILE A 641 -22.56 -9.50 -4.26
N THR A 642 -23.27 -8.63 -3.56
CA THR A 642 -24.17 -7.65 -4.18
C THR A 642 -23.62 -6.25 -3.93
N ASP A 643 -23.04 -5.66 -4.97
CA ASP A 643 -22.35 -4.38 -4.92
C ASP A 643 -22.81 -3.45 -6.07
N PRO A 644 -23.52 -2.33 -5.77
CA PRO A 644 -24.19 -2.06 -4.50
C PRO A 644 -25.50 -2.85 -4.34
N TRP A 645 -25.82 -3.26 -3.10
CA TRP A 645 -27.15 -3.82 -2.79
C TRP A 645 -28.23 -2.76 -2.76
N ARG A 646 -27.91 -1.58 -2.19
CA ARG A 646 -28.78 -0.40 -2.17
C ARG A 646 -28.00 0.88 -2.34
N VAL A 647 -28.65 1.88 -2.92
CA VAL A 647 -28.10 3.24 -3.09
C VAL A 647 -29.12 4.24 -2.57
N PHE A 648 -28.68 5.14 -1.71
CA PHE A 648 -29.47 6.23 -1.16
C PHE A 648 -28.85 7.56 -1.56
N ALA A 649 -29.53 8.31 -2.42
CA ALA A 649 -29.11 9.67 -2.78
C ALA A 649 -29.30 10.63 -1.59
N CYS A 650 -28.29 11.40 -1.28
CA CYS A 650 -28.32 12.40 -0.22
C CYS A 650 -28.78 13.76 -0.75
N GLN A 651 -29.61 14.46 0.02
CA GLN A 651 -29.92 15.86 -0.30
C GLN A 651 -28.72 16.74 0.05
N PRO A 652 -28.39 17.76 -0.76
CA PRO A 652 -27.28 18.66 -0.48
C PRO A 652 -27.41 19.29 0.92
N ASN A 653 -26.55 18.88 1.85
CA ASN A 653 -26.55 19.34 3.22
C ASN A 653 -25.15 19.27 3.84
N THR A 654 -24.62 20.39 4.28
CA THR A 654 -23.31 20.47 4.94
C THR A 654 -23.31 19.87 6.35
N GLN A 655 -24.49 19.61 6.93
CA GLN A 655 -24.63 18.91 8.21
C GLN A 655 -24.49 17.38 8.04
N GLY A 656 -24.53 16.88 6.81
CA GLY A 656 -24.37 15.48 6.49
C GLY A 656 -25.60 14.81 5.89
N CYS A 657 -25.52 13.50 5.76
CA CYS A 657 -26.55 12.61 5.25
C CYS A 657 -26.87 11.54 6.29
N GLU A 658 -28.14 11.33 6.58
CA GLU A 658 -28.62 10.27 7.47
C GLU A 658 -29.59 9.37 6.71
N VAL A 659 -29.41 8.05 6.84
CA VAL A 659 -30.22 7.03 6.18
C VAL A 659 -30.53 5.90 7.16
N GLU A 660 -31.78 5.44 7.13
CA GLU A 660 -32.21 4.23 7.83
C GLU A 660 -32.77 3.25 6.80
N PHE A 661 -32.41 1.96 6.93
CA PHE A 661 -32.91 0.90 6.05
C PHE A 661 -32.95 -0.44 6.76
N SER A 662 -33.80 -1.37 6.25
CA SER A 662 -33.90 -2.73 6.77
C SER A 662 -33.74 -3.74 5.64
N ASP A 663 -33.12 -4.91 5.94
CA ASP A 663 -33.16 -6.05 5.04
C ASP A 663 -34.37 -6.95 5.41
N ASN A 664 -35.44 -6.82 4.65
CA ASN A 664 -36.69 -7.54 4.90
C ASN A 664 -36.63 -9.02 4.46
N ASP A 665 -35.62 -9.38 3.69
CA ASP A 665 -35.46 -10.71 3.12
C ASP A 665 -34.47 -11.60 3.92
N TYR A 666 -33.81 -11.03 4.95
CA TYR A 666 -32.79 -11.74 5.75
C TYR A 666 -33.36 -12.98 6.45
N TYR A 667 -34.53 -12.84 7.09
CA TYR A 667 -35.21 -13.96 7.75
C TYR A 667 -35.55 -15.10 6.79
N GLU A 668 -36.09 -14.77 5.61
CA GLU A 668 -36.47 -15.74 4.58
C GLU A 668 -35.23 -16.38 3.95
N GLY A 669 -34.14 -15.63 3.80
CA GLY A 669 -32.85 -16.08 3.27
C GLY A 669 -32.16 -17.14 4.12
N SER A 670 -32.44 -17.14 5.44
CA SER A 670 -31.98 -18.18 6.41
C SER A 670 -30.48 -18.49 6.34
N ARG A 671 -29.63 -17.45 6.13
CA ARG A 671 -28.17 -17.59 6.06
C ARG A 671 -27.46 -16.36 6.60
N ASP A 672 -26.19 -16.53 6.96
CA ASP A 672 -25.33 -15.44 7.40
C ASP A 672 -25.22 -14.34 6.33
N ALA A 673 -25.06 -13.13 6.78
CA ALA A 673 -24.84 -11.97 5.91
C ALA A 673 -23.90 -10.96 6.54
N VAL A 674 -23.17 -10.26 5.70
CA VAL A 674 -22.25 -9.21 6.07
C VAL A 674 -22.67 -7.94 5.36
N TYR A 675 -22.74 -6.83 6.09
CA TYR A 675 -23.12 -5.54 5.52
C TYR A 675 -22.05 -4.51 5.84
N TYR A 676 -21.73 -3.68 4.86
CA TYR A 676 -20.96 -2.47 5.07
C TYR A 676 -21.45 -1.36 4.14
N VAL A 677 -21.01 -0.14 4.37
CA VAL A 677 -21.46 1.01 3.61
C VAL A 677 -20.28 1.81 3.06
N ARG A 678 -20.51 2.44 1.91
CA ARG A 678 -19.67 3.52 1.37
C ARG A 678 -20.40 4.83 1.51
N ALA A 679 -19.75 5.83 2.12
CA ALA A 679 -20.19 7.23 2.08
C ALA A 679 -19.40 7.94 0.99
N ILE A 680 -20.07 8.45 -0.03
CA ILE A 680 -19.45 9.00 -1.22
C ILE A 680 -19.69 10.50 -1.28
N GLN A 681 -18.63 11.29 -1.43
CA GLN A 681 -18.67 12.74 -1.55
C GLN A 681 -18.91 13.22 -2.99
N GLU A 682 -19.21 14.50 -3.13
CA GLU A 682 -19.16 15.19 -4.41
C GLU A 682 -17.76 15.06 -5.04
N ALA A 683 -17.71 14.96 -6.37
CA ALA A 683 -16.46 14.78 -7.08
C ALA A 683 -15.51 15.98 -6.88
N SER A 684 -14.26 15.68 -6.61
CA SER A 684 -13.15 16.64 -6.51
C SER A 684 -11.92 16.11 -7.25
N PRO A 685 -10.96 16.97 -7.64
CA PRO A 685 -9.75 16.52 -8.28
C PRO A 685 -8.96 15.57 -7.36
N ALA A 686 -8.48 14.45 -7.90
CA ALA A 686 -7.60 13.50 -7.21
C ALA A 686 -6.46 13.07 -8.13
N VAL A 687 -5.28 12.89 -7.55
CA VAL A 687 -4.06 12.47 -8.26
C VAL A 687 -4.26 11.08 -8.85
N ASN A 688 -3.92 10.92 -10.13
CA ASN A 688 -4.01 9.67 -10.86
C ASN A 688 -5.40 8.99 -10.90
N ALA A 689 -6.48 9.68 -10.53
CA ALA A 689 -7.82 9.13 -10.59
C ALA A 689 -8.28 8.71 -12.00
N GLY A 690 -7.60 9.19 -13.03
CA GLY A 690 -7.77 8.74 -14.42
C GLY A 690 -6.95 7.52 -14.82
N ASN A 691 -6.16 6.96 -13.90
CA ASN A 691 -5.24 5.84 -14.14
C ASN A 691 -4.42 6.06 -15.43
N LEU A 692 -4.52 5.16 -16.39
CA LEU A 692 -3.83 5.24 -17.70
C LEU A 692 -4.35 6.37 -18.63
N ARG A 693 -5.36 7.14 -18.20
CA ARG A 693 -5.94 8.24 -19.00
C ARG A 693 -6.25 7.82 -20.45
N CYS A 694 -7.02 6.72 -20.57
CA CYS A 694 -7.37 6.14 -21.85
C CYS A 694 -8.15 7.10 -22.76
N THR A 695 -7.86 7.04 -24.06
CA THR A 695 -8.74 7.52 -25.12
C THR A 695 -9.59 6.34 -25.58
N TYR A 696 -10.91 6.46 -25.47
CA TYR A 696 -11.85 5.41 -25.82
C TYR A 696 -12.44 5.63 -27.21
N ASP A 697 -12.71 4.52 -27.91
CA ASP A 697 -13.44 4.51 -29.18
C ASP A 697 -14.97 4.57 -28.96
N GLU A 698 -15.73 4.44 -30.05
CA GLU A 698 -17.21 4.43 -30.04
C GLU A 698 -17.81 3.25 -29.27
N ASN A 699 -17.05 2.17 -29.08
CA ASN A 699 -17.44 0.95 -28.38
C ASN A 699 -17.07 1.01 -26.90
N GLY A 700 -16.30 2.02 -26.47
CA GLY A 700 -15.77 2.17 -25.12
C GLY A 700 -14.48 1.36 -24.89
N GLU A 701 -13.77 0.97 -25.95
CA GLU A 701 -12.49 0.30 -25.86
C GLU A 701 -11.34 1.30 -25.81
N CYS A 702 -10.33 1.05 -24.98
CA CYS A 702 -9.15 1.87 -24.85
C CYS A 702 -8.26 1.69 -26.10
N THR A 703 -8.10 2.74 -26.88
CA THR A 703 -7.30 2.74 -28.12
C THR A 703 -5.95 3.42 -27.96
N LYS A 704 -5.79 4.21 -26.91
CA LYS A 704 -4.55 4.91 -26.58
C LYS A 704 -4.53 5.22 -25.09
N VAL A 705 -3.37 5.09 -24.48
CA VAL A 705 -3.10 5.51 -23.11
C VAL A 705 -2.24 6.77 -23.07
N ASN A 706 -2.42 7.60 -22.04
CA ASN A 706 -1.64 8.81 -21.80
C ASN A 706 -1.07 8.74 -20.39
N ILE A 707 -0.07 7.90 -20.23
CA ILE A 707 0.50 7.50 -18.94
C ILE A 707 1.06 8.71 -18.19
N CYS A 708 0.80 8.75 -16.89
CA CYS A 708 1.37 9.72 -15.98
C CYS A 708 2.68 9.17 -15.41
N TYR A 709 3.77 9.40 -16.15
CA TYR A 709 5.09 8.90 -15.75
C TYR A 709 5.60 9.56 -14.47
N GLY A 710 6.38 8.82 -13.70
CA GLY A 710 7.07 9.32 -12.50
C GLY A 710 8.35 10.10 -12.79
N ASP A 711 8.65 10.43 -14.06
CA ASP A 711 9.84 11.11 -14.52
C ASP A 711 9.52 12.33 -15.42
N ASP A 712 10.52 12.80 -16.17
CA ASP A 712 10.45 14.00 -17.01
C ASP A 712 9.55 13.85 -18.27
N ARG A 713 9.11 12.65 -18.61
CA ARG A 713 8.18 12.40 -19.75
C ARG A 713 6.78 12.98 -19.49
N THR A 714 6.38 13.12 -18.22
CA THR A 714 5.18 13.88 -17.84
C THR A 714 5.60 15.20 -17.20
N SER A 715 5.06 16.33 -17.69
CA SER A 715 5.38 17.66 -17.14
C SER A 715 5.23 17.69 -15.62
N LYS A 716 6.17 18.35 -14.94
CA LYS A 716 6.08 18.57 -13.48
C LYS A 716 4.89 19.44 -13.06
N ASP A 717 4.34 20.23 -14.02
CA ASP A 717 3.13 21.03 -13.80
C ASP A 717 1.83 20.22 -13.99
N ASP A 718 1.92 18.95 -14.45
CA ASP A 718 0.79 18.03 -14.59
C ASP A 718 0.73 17.11 -13.36
N ASP A 719 -0.08 17.46 -12.39
CA ASP A 719 -0.35 16.60 -11.23
C ASP A 719 -1.26 15.42 -11.54
N CYS A 720 -1.60 15.21 -12.82
CA CYS A 720 -2.47 14.11 -13.30
C CYS A 720 -3.84 14.08 -12.59
N LEU A 721 -4.36 15.25 -12.27
CA LEU A 721 -5.64 15.39 -11.58
C LEU A 721 -6.81 15.05 -12.48
N VAL A 722 -7.69 14.16 -11.99
CA VAL A 722 -8.98 13.84 -12.58
C VAL A 722 -10.05 13.91 -11.50
N LEU A 723 -11.28 14.27 -11.87
CA LEU A 723 -12.40 14.31 -10.93
C LEU A 723 -12.70 12.89 -10.42
N SER A 724 -12.70 12.72 -9.11
CA SER A 724 -13.00 11.49 -8.41
C SER A 724 -13.96 11.74 -7.24
N GLU A 725 -14.78 10.75 -6.94
CA GLU A 725 -15.72 10.78 -5.82
C GLU A 725 -15.09 10.15 -4.58
N GLU A 726 -14.37 10.96 -3.79
CA GLU A 726 -13.76 10.51 -2.54
C GLU A 726 -14.77 9.81 -1.64
N ARG A 727 -14.34 8.79 -0.92
CA ARG A 727 -15.23 7.92 -0.16
C ARG A 727 -14.67 7.44 1.18
N ALA A 728 -15.58 6.95 2.01
CA ALA A 728 -15.26 6.22 3.23
C ALA A 728 -15.95 4.86 3.21
N TRP A 729 -15.25 3.81 3.67
CA TRP A 729 -15.73 2.42 3.76
C TRP A 729 -15.86 2.00 5.21
N SER A 730 -17.07 1.81 5.73
CA SER A 730 -17.26 1.32 7.10
C SER A 730 -16.70 -0.09 7.28
N SER A 731 -16.23 -0.43 8.47
CA SER A 731 -16.06 -1.83 8.84
C SER A 731 -17.37 -2.59 8.70
N PRO A 732 -17.32 -3.89 8.30
CA PRO A 732 -18.50 -4.71 8.16
C PRO A 732 -19.21 -4.96 9.50
N ILE A 733 -20.55 -5.10 9.46
CA ILE A 733 -21.34 -5.71 10.53
C ILE A 733 -21.68 -7.13 10.10
N TYR A 734 -21.39 -8.10 10.96
CA TYR A 734 -21.54 -9.53 10.71
C TYR A 734 -22.82 -10.05 11.36
N LEU A 735 -23.71 -10.62 10.58
CA LEU A 735 -24.92 -11.26 11.08
C LEU A 735 -24.80 -12.78 10.90
N ASN A 736 -24.80 -13.49 12.03
CA ASN A 736 -24.79 -14.93 12.08
C ASN A 736 -26.24 -15.40 12.25
N TYR A 737 -26.75 -16.12 11.24
CA TYR A 737 -28.11 -16.62 11.25
C TYR A 737 -28.22 -17.88 12.13
N TYR A 738 -29.17 -17.91 13.04
CA TYR A 738 -29.46 -19.11 13.81
C TYR A 738 -30.93 -19.52 13.68
N ASN A 739 -31.17 -20.82 13.55
CA ASN A 739 -32.53 -21.38 13.60
C ASN A 739 -32.93 -21.53 15.08
N LEU A 740 -34.07 -20.93 15.46
CA LEU A 740 -34.66 -21.07 16.79
C LEU A 740 -35.07 -22.53 17.03
#